data_7bb606963cf4b76c9b0b3013affcf910
#
_entry.id   7bb606963cf4b76c9b0b3013affcf910
#
_cell.length_a   1.000
_cell.length_b   1.000
_cell.length_c   1.000
_cell.angle_alpha   90.00
_cell.angle_beta   90.00
_cell.angle_gamma   90.00
#
_symmetry.space_group_name_H-M   'P 1'
#
loop_
_entity.id
_entity.type
_entity.pdbx_description
1 polymer ?
#
loop_
_entity_poly.entity_id
_entity_poly.type
_entity_poly.pdbx_seq_one_letter_code
_entity_poly.pdbx_strand_id
1 'polypeptide(L)'
;MKEIILDKLRDNTSLTIMELNDLLGLTTIDEYKSLQNTLDEMVSDGILYYSDKKKKYLLLENSHLVKGTLSLNEKGFGFIIINKDIKDVYVNEKNINGAQDDDLVLFEYLNKDKERPEGRIIKTIKRNYEPLVGEVILVDGEYFVKPDRKGANIYIPRDNLNGAVEGHKVVVTPLKDGNRVGKITKIIGHKNDVGVDILSFVYEYNFSPSFPDEVIEELDDIPSYLTEEEINKELSSGRRDLRSEEIFTIDGSDTKDIDDAISLSKLDDGKYKLGVHIADVSYYVKEGTKLDDEAYFRGTSVYLVDRVLPMLPHKLSNGICSLNENEDRFAFSCVMIIDDKGDIGHYEIFKSIIRSRKKMTYEEVNKILEENTTSEDYKPFEKTLLLMNELSKILRKKMIRRGYIEFESTEAKIKVDENCHPTHIESRVQRSGEELIENFMIAANETVASSIYYKNLPGIYRVHDKPDEKRLGEFMKFLSLHGYVVNGKSKIDNPKDLQHILSQLEEVPEVRVLHDMAIRSQAKAVYSDINIGHFGLGSKCYSHFTSPIRRYPDLILHRLLKDYNYNYSDRIISERKEELPIECEHCSIREQEAQNCERDVDKMKKAEYMMDHIGEVYDGIISGVQEFGFFVELENTIEGLVKAESIKGDYYVFDNDLMALIGKKSKKKYSFGDKVKVKVTRADKDRSEIDFEIYDDKITK
;
A
#
# COMPACT_ATOMS: atom_id res chain seq x y z
N MET A 1 -10.33 -33.05 14.55
CA MET A 1 -9.17 -33.99 14.65
C MET A 1 -7.88 -33.25 14.98
N LYS A 2 -7.49 -32.14 14.29
CA LYS A 2 -6.24 -31.40 14.56
C LYS A 2 -6.08 -31.00 16.03
N GLU A 3 -7.07 -30.37 16.65
CA GLU A 3 -6.99 -29.94 18.06
C GLU A 3 -6.76 -31.11 19.04
N ILE A 4 -7.45 -32.22 18.81
CA ILE A 4 -7.32 -33.41 19.66
C ILE A 4 -5.93 -34.03 19.53
N ILE A 5 -5.34 -34.04 18.33
CA ILE A 5 -3.95 -34.49 18.11
C ILE A 5 -2.97 -33.57 18.85
N LEU A 6 -3.18 -32.25 18.80
CA LEU A 6 -2.34 -31.27 19.52
C LEU A 6 -2.39 -31.52 21.03
N ASP A 7 -3.58 -31.72 21.60
CA ASP A 7 -3.72 -31.99 23.04
C ASP A 7 -3.02 -33.28 23.45
N LYS A 8 -3.15 -34.35 22.65
CA LYS A 8 -2.44 -35.60 22.91
C LYS A 8 -0.93 -35.47 22.84
N LEU A 9 -0.42 -34.61 21.94
CA LEU A 9 1.02 -34.33 21.82
C LEU A 9 1.53 -33.31 22.85
N ARG A 10 0.66 -32.49 23.45
CA ARG A 10 1.01 -31.67 24.63
C ARG A 10 1.18 -32.54 25.87
N ASP A 11 0.32 -33.54 26.04
CA ASP A 11 0.41 -34.50 27.16
C ASP A 11 1.58 -35.49 27.02
N ASN A 12 2.03 -35.71 25.78
CA ASN A 12 3.09 -36.67 25.43
C ASN A 12 4.13 -36.01 24.53
N THR A 13 5.41 -36.04 24.92
CA THR A 13 6.49 -35.36 24.18
C THR A 13 6.65 -35.81 22.72
N SER A 14 6.31 -37.05 22.38
CA SER A 14 6.33 -37.58 21.01
C SER A 14 5.57 -38.88 20.89
N LEU A 15 4.81 -39.10 19.83
CA LEU A 15 3.99 -40.28 19.59
C LEU A 15 4.19 -40.80 18.16
N THR A 16 4.11 -42.12 18.00
CA THR A 16 3.98 -42.73 16.66
C THR A 16 2.53 -42.59 16.16
N ILE A 17 2.28 -42.80 14.86
CA ILE A 17 0.93 -42.81 14.33
C ILE A 17 0.07 -43.89 14.95
N MET A 18 0.66 -45.04 15.32
CA MET A 18 -0.06 -46.14 15.99
C MET A 18 -0.46 -45.75 17.41
N GLU A 19 0.45 -45.17 18.19
CA GLU A 19 0.15 -44.66 19.54
C GLU A 19 -0.94 -43.57 19.49
N LEU A 20 -0.93 -42.67 18.48
CA LEU A 20 -1.98 -41.67 18.24
C LEU A 20 -3.32 -42.32 17.87
N ASN A 21 -3.31 -43.33 16.98
CA ASN A 21 -4.49 -44.08 16.60
C ASN A 21 -5.18 -44.72 17.80
N ASP A 22 -4.38 -45.40 18.66
CA ASP A 22 -4.89 -46.05 19.87
C ASP A 22 -5.46 -45.04 20.86
N LEU A 23 -4.77 -43.92 21.08
CA LEU A 23 -5.19 -42.81 21.98
C LEU A 23 -6.47 -42.09 21.48
N LEU A 24 -6.70 -42.08 20.19
CA LEU A 24 -7.90 -41.52 19.54
C LEU A 24 -9.04 -42.53 19.42
N GLY A 25 -8.79 -43.79 19.69
CA GLY A 25 -9.80 -44.87 19.63
C GLY A 25 -10.31 -45.15 18.22
N LEU A 26 -9.45 -44.91 17.19
CA LEU A 26 -9.85 -45.10 15.79
C LEU A 26 -9.77 -46.61 15.42
N THR A 27 -10.82 -47.13 14.81
CA THR A 27 -10.98 -48.57 14.59
C THR A 27 -11.12 -48.99 13.13
N THR A 28 -11.37 -48.03 12.25
CA THR A 28 -11.57 -48.29 10.82
C THR A 28 -10.37 -47.85 9.97
N ILE A 29 -10.23 -48.48 8.80
CA ILE A 29 -9.17 -48.13 7.83
C ILE A 29 -9.31 -46.68 7.34
N ASP A 30 -10.53 -46.19 7.18
CA ASP A 30 -10.79 -44.83 6.68
C ASP A 30 -10.46 -43.78 7.75
N GLU A 31 -10.73 -44.06 9.02
CA GLU A 31 -10.31 -43.22 10.14
C GLU A 31 -8.78 -43.16 10.25
N TYR A 32 -8.08 -44.27 10.10
CA TYR A 32 -6.62 -44.29 10.09
C TYR A 32 -6.03 -43.51 8.94
N LYS A 33 -6.58 -43.59 7.72
CA LYS A 33 -6.17 -42.78 6.58
C LYS A 33 -6.42 -41.29 6.82
N SER A 34 -7.56 -40.95 7.43
CA SER A 34 -7.88 -39.57 7.82
C SER A 34 -6.87 -39.02 8.84
N LEU A 35 -6.50 -39.84 9.83
CA LEU A 35 -5.43 -39.49 10.79
C LEU A 35 -4.11 -39.26 10.07
N GLN A 36 -3.70 -40.15 9.18
CA GLN A 36 -2.45 -40.02 8.42
C GLN A 36 -2.44 -38.76 7.59
N ASN A 37 -3.49 -38.48 6.82
CA ASN A 37 -3.61 -37.26 6.02
C ASN A 37 -3.56 -36.00 6.90
N THR A 38 -4.23 -35.99 8.05
CA THR A 38 -4.21 -34.90 9.00
C THR A 38 -2.80 -34.66 9.56
N LEU A 39 -2.07 -35.74 9.92
CA LEU A 39 -0.69 -35.63 10.40
C LEU A 39 0.25 -35.12 9.31
N ASP A 40 0.12 -35.59 8.08
CA ASP A 40 0.91 -35.15 6.93
C ASP A 40 0.66 -33.66 6.64
N GLU A 41 -0.59 -33.22 6.72
CA GLU A 41 -0.96 -31.80 6.62
C GLU A 41 -0.35 -30.98 7.74
N MET A 42 -0.46 -31.40 9.00
CA MET A 42 0.11 -30.69 10.14
C MET A 42 1.64 -30.60 10.09
N VAL A 43 2.30 -31.63 9.53
CA VAL A 43 3.76 -31.60 9.27
C VAL A 43 4.09 -30.64 8.11
N SER A 44 3.23 -30.62 7.07
CA SER A 44 3.37 -29.70 5.94
C SER A 44 3.17 -28.25 6.35
N ASP A 45 2.27 -27.99 7.31
CA ASP A 45 2.02 -26.65 7.86
C ASP A 45 3.10 -26.22 8.89
N GLY A 46 4.04 -27.11 9.21
CA GLY A 46 5.09 -26.85 10.21
C GLY A 46 4.54 -26.66 11.64
N ILE A 47 3.42 -27.33 11.95
CA ILE A 47 2.85 -27.44 13.30
C ILE A 47 3.50 -28.61 14.04
N LEU A 48 3.70 -29.69 13.32
CA LEU A 48 4.37 -30.90 13.83
C LEU A 48 5.70 -31.12 13.12
N TYR A 49 6.62 -31.76 13.83
CA TYR A 49 7.83 -32.33 13.26
C TYR A 49 7.75 -33.86 13.30
N TYR A 50 8.00 -34.50 12.14
CA TYR A 50 8.14 -35.95 12.05
C TYR A 50 9.61 -36.33 12.06
N SER A 51 10.03 -37.09 13.06
CA SER A 51 11.38 -37.59 13.19
C SER A 51 11.55 -38.91 12.43
N ASP A 52 12.19 -38.90 11.26
CA ASP A 52 12.46 -40.10 10.48
C ASP A 52 13.28 -41.14 11.24
N LYS A 53 14.16 -40.70 12.10
CA LYS A 53 15.00 -41.56 12.94
C LYS A 53 14.20 -42.29 14.03
N LYS A 54 13.26 -41.60 14.66
CA LYS A 54 12.44 -42.13 15.74
C LYS A 54 11.08 -42.67 15.30
N LYS A 55 10.68 -42.34 14.04
CA LYS A 55 9.34 -42.63 13.50
C LYS A 55 8.20 -42.08 14.35
N LYS A 56 8.40 -40.88 14.95
CA LYS A 56 7.49 -40.23 15.88
C LYS A 56 7.17 -38.80 15.46
N TYR A 57 5.94 -38.39 15.73
CA TYR A 57 5.46 -37.01 15.63
C TYR A 57 5.65 -36.30 16.97
N LEU A 58 6.03 -35.04 16.94
CA LEU A 58 6.15 -34.16 18.10
C LEU A 58 5.77 -32.73 17.69
N LEU A 59 5.33 -31.93 18.65
CA LEU A 59 5.11 -30.50 18.44
C LEU A 59 6.42 -29.84 18.02
N LEU A 60 6.36 -28.92 17.07
CA LEU A 60 7.56 -28.22 16.60
C LEU A 60 8.27 -27.48 17.76
N GLU A 61 7.50 -26.88 18.68
CA GLU A 61 8.01 -26.21 19.88
C GLU A 61 8.82 -27.13 20.82
N ASN A 62 8.56 -28.45 20.79
CA ASN A 62 9.29 -29.46 21.54
C ASN A 62 10.50 -30.01 20.77
N SER A 63 10.78 -29.47 19.60
CA SER A 63 11.97 -29.78 18.82
C SER A 63 13.02 -28.67 18.99
N HIS A 64 14.26 -28.94 18.55
CA HIS A 64 15.32 -27.94 18.47
C HIS A 64 15.25 -27.11 17.16
N LEU A 65 14.24 -27.36 16.34
CA LEU A 65 14.06 -26.72 15.06
C LEU A 65 13.18 -25.48 15.20
N VAL A 66 13.47 -24.48 14.37
CA VAL A 66 12.72 -23.23 14.29
C VAL A 66 12.19 -23.06 12.89
N LYS A 67 11.01 -22.49 12.76
CA LYS A 67 10.35 -22.18 11.49
C LYS A 67 10.69 -20.73 11.09
N GLY A 68 10.96 -20.51 9.81
CA GLY A 68 11.18 -19.18 9.27
C GLY A 68 11.15 -19.19 7.75
N THR A 69 11.10 -18.00 7.15
CA THR A 69 11.10 -17.80 5.69
C THR A 69 12.53 -17.48 5.25
N LEU A 70 13.01 -18.17 4.21
CA LEU A 70 14.36 -17.96 3.67
C LEU A 70 14.34 -16.78 2.68
N SER A 71 15.22 -15.80 2.92
CA SER A 71 15.58 -14.78 1.93
C SER A 71 16.97 -15.05 1.39
N LEU A 72 17.07 -15.38 0.08
CA LEU A 72 18.31 -15.71 -0.59
C LEU A 72 19.01 -14.47 -1.16
N ASN A 73 20.36 -14.50 -1.12
CA ASN A 73 21.18 -13.50 -1.79
C ASN A 73 21.72 -14.06 -3.12
N GLU A 74 21.98 -13.19 -4.08
CA GLU A 74 22.57 -13.55 -5.40
C GLU A 74 23.90 -14.34 -5.31
N LYS A 75 24.65 -14.16 -4.19
CA LYS A 75 25.91 -14.84 -3.92
C LYS A 75 25.73 -16.24 -3.31
N GLY A 76 24.49 -16.74 -3.24
CA GLY A 76 24.20 -18.10 -2.80
C GLY A 76 24.06 -18.29 -1.29
N PHE A 77 24.25 -17.27 -0.44
CA PHE A 77 23.92 -17.31 0.98
C PHE A 77 22.52 -16.68 1.23
N GLY A 78 21.93 -16.93 2.39
CA GLY A 78 20.61 -16.37 2.72
C GLY A 78 20.49 -15.96 4.19
N PHE A 79 19.31 -15.42 4.49
CA PHE A 79 18.86 -15.08 5.82
C PHE A 79 17.51 -15.75 6.09
N ILE A 80 17.31 -16.31 7.25
CA ILE A 80 16.01 -16.81 7.66
C ILE A 80 15.36 -15.77 8.55
N ILE A 81 14.21 -15.28 8.09
CA ILE A 81 13.35 -14.33 8.77
C ILE A 81 12.34 -15.12 9.61
N ILE A 82 12.33 -14.91 10.93
CA ILE A 82 11.41 -15.59 11.85
C ILE A 82 10.22 -14.69 12.16
N ASN A 83 10.48 -13.48 12.64
CA ASN A 83 9.51 -12.41 12.87
C ASN A 83 10.26 -11.08 13.04
N LYS A 84 9.53 -9.97 13.22
CA LYS A 84 10.11 -8.62 13.32
C LYS A 84 10.94 -8.37 14.61
N ASP A 85 10.77 -9.19 15.63
CA ASP A 85 11.40 -9.01 16.94
C ASP A 85 12.68 -9.82 17.11
N ILE A 86 12.93 -10.78 16.22
CA ILE A 86 14.08 -11.69 16.26
C ILE A 86 15.02 -11.35 15.11
N LYS A 87 16.32 -11.25 15.41
CA LYS A 87 17.34 -11.02 14.38
C LYS A 87 17.33 -12.13 13.34
N ASP A 88 17.47 -11.75 12.08
CA ASP A 88 17.58 -12.66 10.95
C ASP A 88 18.77 -13.61 11.13
N VAL A 89 18.57 -14.86 10.76
CA VAL A 89 19.57 -15.91 10.96
C VAL A 89 20.31 -16.13 9.64
N TYR A 90 21.61 -15.86 9.65
CA TYR A 90 22.47 -16.06 8.47
C TYR A 90 22.63 -17.55 8.14
N VAL A 91 22.50 -17.90 6.88
CA VAL A 91 22.67 -19.26 6.34
C VAL A 91 23.69 -19.21 5.20
N ASN A 92 24.80 -19.91 5.40
CA ASN A 92 25.82 -20.06 4.37
C ASN A 92 25.28 -20.95 3.22
N GLU A 93 25.74 -20.74 1.99
CA GLU A 93 25.37 -21.52 0.79
C GLU A 93 25.34 -23.04 1.02
N LYS A 94 26.35 -23.60 1.73
CA LYS A 94 26.43 -25.03 2.05
C LYS A 94 25.32 -25.53 3.00
N ASN A 95 24.67 -24.63 3.71
CA ASN A 95 23.65 -24.91 4.74
C ASN A 95 22.21 -24.63 4.24
N ILE A 96 22.03 -24.20 2.97
CA ILE A 96 20.72 -23.89 2.38
C ILE A 96 19.90 -25.13 2.10
N ASN A 97 20.57 -26.29 1.92
CA ASN A 97 19.92 -27.59 1.73
C ASN A 97 18.86 -27.61 0.59
N GLY A 98 19.16 -26.92 -0.51
CA GLY A 98 18.29 -26.87 -1.68
C GLY A 98 17.00 -26.05 -1.52
N ALA A 99 16.85 -25.28 -0.42
CA ALA A 99 15.76 -24.34 -0.28
C ALA A 99 15.91 -23.16 -1.26
N GLN A 100 14.78 -22.55 -1.62
CA GLN A 100 14.69 -21.44 -2.56
C GLN A 100 14.30 -20.16 -1.82
N ASP A 101 14.36 -19.03 -2.51
CA ASP A 101 13.91 -17.75 -1.99
C ASP A 101 12.42 -17.83 -1.64
N ASP A 102 12.05 -17.20 -0.52
CA ASP A 102 10.70 -17.23 0.07
C ASP A 102 10.17 -18.64 0.47
N ASP A 103 11.00 -19.68 0.44
CA ASP A 103 10.63 -20.98 1.00
C ASP A 103 10.42 -20.88 2.51
N LEU A 104 9.33 -21.49 3.00
CA LEU A 104 9.13 -21.72 4.42
C LEU A 104 9.95 -22.93 4.86
N VAL A 105 10.90 -22.72 5.76
CA VAL A 105 11.90 -23.73 6.13
C VAL A 105 11.91 -24.03 7.62
N LEU A 106 12.31 -25.26 7.96
CA LEU A 106 12.77 -25.62 9.31
C LEU A 106 14.28 -25.57 9.34
N PHE A 107 14.82 -24.85 10.30
CA PHE A 107 16.24 -24.72 10.51
C PHE A 107 16.65 -24.96 11.96
N GLU A 108 17.91 -25.29 12.18
CA GLU A 108 18.52 -25.31 13.50
C GLU A 108 19.57 -24.20 13.62
N TYR A 109 19.70 -23.61 14.81
CA TYR A 109 20.78 -22.68 15.11
C TYR A 109 22.10 -23.44 15.20
N LEU A 110 23.09 -23.03 14.42
CA LEU A 110 24.49 -23.44 14.58
C LEU A 110 25.17 -22.60 15.69
N ASN A 111 24.78 -21.34 15.78
CA ASN A 111 25.28 -20.41 16.80
C ASN A 111 24.23 -19.28 17.01
N LYS A 112 23.47 -19.38 18.11
CA LYS A 112 22.42 -18.46 18.47
C LYS A 112 22.93 -17.18 19.14
N ASP A 113 24.04 -17.28 19.88
CA ASP A 113 24.52 -16.21 20.78
C ASP A 113 25.52 -15.27 20.13
N LYS A 114 25.85 -15.46 18.86
CA LYS A 114 26.67 -14.51 18.09
C LYS A 114 25.93 -13.21 17.86
N GLU A 115 26.68 -12.15 17.69
CA GLU A 115 26.13 -10.86 17.21
C GLU A 115 25.31 -11.01 15.92
N ARG A 116 25.71 -11.94 15.04
CA ARG A 116 24.98 -12.41 13.86
C ARG A 116 24.70 -13.92 14.05
N PRO A 117 23.46 -14.31 14.37
CA PRO A 117 23.09 -15.71 14.51
C PRO A 117 23.32 -16.49 13.20
N GLU A 118 23.77 -17.74 13.31
CA GLU A 118 23.99 -18.61 12.16
C GLU A 118 23.09 -19.85 12.25
N GLY A 119 22.55 -20.29 11.11
CA GLY A 119 21.66 -21.45 11.05
C GLY A 119 21.97 -22.40 9.89
N ARG A 120 21.35 -23.58 9.95
CA ARG A 120 21.34 -24.59 8.88
C ARG A 120 19.92 -25.03 8.60
N ILE A 121 19.51 -25.01 7.35
CA ILE A 121 18.20 -25.49 6.92
C ILE A 121 18.21 -27.02 6.96
N ILE A 122 17.25 -27.59 7.66
CA ILE A 122 17.07 -29.04 7.80
C ILE A 122 16.06 -29.54 6.79
N LYS A 123 14.96 -28.76 6.56
CA LYS A 123 13.88 -29.16 5.66
C LYS A 123 13.14 -27.93 5.16
N THR A 124 12.76 -27.94 3.90
CA THR A 124 11.74 -27.02 3.34
C THR A 124 10.36 -27.62 3.68
N ILE A 125 9.53 -26.83 4.37
CA ILE A 125 8.17 -27.23 4.78
C ILE A 125 7.20 -26.91 3.65
N LYS A 126 7.29 -25.67 3.14
CA LYS A 126 6.45 -25.19 2.05
C LYS A 126 7.35 -24.50 1.03
N ARG A 127 7.30 -24.98 -0.20
CA ARG A 127 7.96 -24.33 -1.33
C ARG A 127 7.15 -23.13 -1.79
N ASN A 128 7.84 -22.07 -2.12
CA ASN A 128 7.22 -20.99 -2.86
C ASN A 128 7.11 -21.41 -4.34
N TYR A 129 5.89 -21.63 -4.80
CA TYR A 129 5.57 -21.92 -6.20
C TYR A 129 4.83 -20.78 -6.86
N GLU A 130 4.83 -19.60 -6.23
CA GLU A 130 4.19 -18.44 -6.82
C GLU A 130 4.89 -18.03 -8.12
N PRO A 131 4.13 -17.56 -9.10
CA PRO A 131 4.71 -17.02 -10.32
C PRO A 131 5.68 -15.89 -10.01
N LEU A 132 6.77 -15.83 -10.75
CA LEU A 132 7.75 -14.76 -10.65
C LEU A 132 8.05 -14.18 -12.04
N VAL A 133 8.54 -12.95 -12.06
CA VAL A 133 8.94 -12.24 -13.28
C VAL A 133 10.45 -12.34 -13.46
N GLY A 134 10.91 -12.49 -14.72
CA GLY A 134 12.32 -12.50 -15.05
C GLY A 134 12.60 -12.44 -16.54
N GLU A 135 13.87 -12.38 -16.87
CA GLU A 135 14.37 -12.33 -18.24
C GLU A 135 14.79 -13.73 -18.71
N VAL A 136 14.37 -14.11 -19.91
CA VAL A 136 14.85 -15.34 -20.57
C VAL A 136 16.28 -15.13 -21.03
N ILE A 137 17.19 -15.97 -20.56
CA ILE A 137 18.61 -15.99 -20.93
C ILE A 137 19.02 -17.35 -21.47
N LEU A 138 20.02 -17.37 -22.36
CA LEU A 138 20.61 -18.59 -22.92
C LEU A 138 21.98 -18.80 -22.28
N VAL A 139 22.19 -19.93 -21.61
CA VAL A 139 23.46 -20.30 -20.99
C VAL A 139 23.81 -21.70 -21.46
N ASP A 140 24.96 -21.85 -22.11
CA ASP A 140 25.47 -23.15 -22.66
C ASP A 140 24.46 -23.91 -23.55
N GLY A 141 23.59 -23.18 -24.27
CA GLY A 141 22.60 -23.75 -25.19
C GLY A 141 21.27 -24.16 -24.51
N GLU A 142 21.14 -23.95 -23.21
CA GLU A 142 19.93 -24.20 -22.42
C GLU A 142 19.28 -22.89 -21.97
N TYR A 143 17.95 -22.89 -21.85
CA TYR A 143 17.19 -21.72 -21.48
C TYR A 143 16.97 -21.64 -19.97
N PHE A 144 17.18 -20.44 -19.44
CA PHE A 144 16.89 -20.10 -18.04
C PHE A 144 16.07 -18.81 -17.97
N VAL A 145 15.32 -18.64 -16.92
CA VAL A 145 14.78 -17.33 -16.51
C VAL A 145 15.61 -16.82 -15.37
N LYS A 146 16.23 -15.64 -15.57
CA LYS A 146 16.89 -14.85 -14.53
C LYS A 146 15.83 -13.99 -13.86
N PRO A 147 15.49 -14.23 -12.57
CA PRO A 147 14.50 -13.42 -11.86
C PRO A 147 14.90 -11.94 -11.79
N ASP A 148 13.91 -11.04 -11.84
CA ASP A 148 14.15 -9.60 -11.68
C ASP A 148 14.43 -9.27 -10.20
N ARG A 149 13.78 -9.96 -9.29
CA ARG A 149 14.15 -9.97 -7.87
C ARG A 149 15.31 -10.91 -7.59
N LYS A 150 15.91 -10.76 -6.40
CA LYS A 150 17.01 -11.63 -5.97
C LYS A 150 16.58 -13.08 -6.01
N GLY A 151 17.38 -13.92 -6.63
CA GLY A 151 17.11 -15.34 -6.74
C GLY A 151 18.04 -16.01 -7.72
N ALA A 152 18.09 -17.35 -7.69
CA ALA A 152 18.87 -18.10 -8.67
C ALA A 152 18.05 -18.36 -9.95
N ASN A 153 18.74 -18.48 -11.08
CA ASN A 153 18.13 -18.78 -12.37
C ASN A 153 17.27 -20.05 -12.32
N ILE A 154 16.14 -20.02 -13.02
CA ILE A 154 15.18 -21.12 -13.15
C ILE A 154 15.39 -21.75 -14.52
N TYR A 155 15.69 -23.04 -14.57
CA TYR A 155 15.82 -23.79 -15.82
C TYR A 155 14.44 -23.95 -16.50
N ILE A 156 14.39 -23.70 -17.81
CA ILE A 156 13.17 -23.81 -18.62
C ILE A 156 13.39 -24.86 -19.71
N PRO A 157 12.77 -26.05 -19.58
CA PRO A 157 12.76 -27.02 -20.66
C PRO A 157 12.16 -26.42 -21.93
N ARG A 158 12.65 -26.82 -23.10
CA ARG A 158 12.19 -26.27 -24.39
C ARG A 158 10.68 -26.34 -24.59
N ASP A 159 10.05 -27.40 -24.12
CA ASP A 159 8.60 -27.59 -24.19
C ASP A 159 7.83 -26.60 -23.27
N ASN A 160 8.51 -26.00 -22.29
CA ASN A 160 7.94 -25.07 -21.34
C ASN A 160 8.23 -23.58 -21.67
N LEU A 161 8.89 -23.31 -22.79
CA LEU A 161 9.21 -21.94 -23.24
C LEU A 161 7.98 -21.14 -23.69
N ASN A 162 6.89 -21.80 -24.06
CA ASN A 162 5.66 -21.16 -24.53
C ASN A 162 5.91 -20.10 -25.64
N GLY A 163 6.90 -20.32 -26.52
CA GLY A 163 7.28 -19.39 -27.58
C GLY A 163 8.21 -18.24 -27.17
N ALA A 164 8.65 -18.20 -25.92
CA ALA A 164 9.59 -17.18 -25.46
C ALA A 164 10.99 -17.41 -26.06
N VAL A 165 11.70 -16.32 -26.31
CA VAL A 165 13.08 -16.30 -26.80
C VAL A 165 13.96 -15.47 -25.86
N GLU A 166 15.28 -15.57 -26.02
CA GLU A 166 16.25 -14.78 -25.25
C GLU A 166 15.91 -13.28 -25.29
N GLY A 167 15.99 -12.61 -24.14
CA GLY A 167 15.66 -11.20 -23.97
C GLY A 167 14.19 -10.91 -23.69
N HIS A 168 13.29 -11.92 -23.73
CA HIS A 168 11.91 -11.74 -23.32
C HIS A 168 11.82 -11.63 -21.79
N LYS A 169 11.03 -10.65 -21.30
CA LYS A 169 10.50 -10.61 -19.95
C LYS A 169 9.27 -11.50 -19.88
N VAL A 170 9.23 -12.38 -18.88
CA VAL A 170 8.23 -13.44 -18.79
C VAL A 170 7.75 -13.63 -17.36
N VAL A 171 6.53 -14.15 -17.22
CA VAL A 171 6.05 -14.73 -15.95
C VAL A 171 6.33 -16.22 -16.00
N VAL A 172 7.06 -16.74 -15.02
CA VAL A 172 7.39 -18.16 -14.89
C VAL A 172 6.80 -18.73 -13.60
N THR A 173 6.20 -19.91 -13.72
CA THR A 173 5.70 -20.66 -12.57
C THR A 173 6.66 -21.81 -12.30
N PRO A 174 7.26 -21.89 -11.08
CA PRO A 174 8.08 -23.02 -10.69
C PRO A 174 7.28 -24.34 -10.69
N LEU A 175 7.89 -25.43 -11.16
CA LEU A 175 7.27 -26.74 -11.14
C LEU A 175 7.54 -27.48 -9.82
N LYS A 176 6.60 -28.34 -9.40
CA LYS A 176 6.64 -29.06 -8.11
C LYS A 176 7.66 -30.20 -8.00
N ASP A 177 8.54 -30.36 -8.99
CA ASP A 177 9.52 -31.46 -9.03
C ASP A 177 10.82 -31.21 -8.25
N GLY A 178 10.98 -30.06 -7.63
CA GLY A 178 12.07 -29.77 -6.68
C GLY A 178 13.39 -29.28 -7.29
N ASN A 179 13.51 -29.19 -8.60
CA ASN A 179 14.78 -28.94 -9.29
C ASN A 179 14.93 -27.55 -9.93
N ARG A 180 14.36 -26.48 -9.38
CA ARG A 180 14.40 -25.15 -9.98
C ARG A 180 14.05 -25.16 -11.49
N VAL A 181 13.05 -25.96 -11.84
CA VAL A 181 12.50 -26.05 -13.18
C VAL A 181 11.20 -25.26 -13.22
N GLY A 182 11.00 -24.49 -14.29
CA GLY A 182 9.81 -23.67 -14.44
C GLY A 182 9.13 -23.85 -15.78
N LYS A 183 7.92 -23.30 -15.87
CA LYS A 183 7.14 -23.15 -17.10
C LYS A 183 6.81 -21.69 -17.30
N ILE A 184 7.07 -21.14 -18.47
CA ILE A 184 6.65 -19.80 -18.84
C ILE A 184 5.13 -19.82 -19.06
N THR A 185 4.43 -19.04 -18.27
CA THR A 185 2.97 -18.93 -18.34
C THR A 185 2.52 -17.70 -19.13
N LYS A 186 3.37 -16.65 -19.17
CA LYS A 186 3.07 -15.44 -19.94
C LYS A 186 4.35 -14.79 -20.45
N ILE A 187 4.32 -14.30 -21.68
CA ILE A 187 5.34 -13.42 -22.25
C ILE A 187 4.84 -11.99 -22.07
N ILE A 188 5.63 -11.15 -21.38
CA ILE A 188 5.31 -9.74 -21.15
C ILE A 188 5.67 -8.91 -22.38
N GLY A 189 6.84 -9.15 -22.96
CA GLY A 189 7.42 -8.50 -24.14
C GLY A 189 8.93 -8.66 -24.17
N HIS A 190 9.60 -8.08 -25.15
CA HIS A 190 11.06 -8.01 -25.14
C HIS A 190 11.51 -6.91 -24.18
N LYS A 191 12.61 -7.12 -23.45
CA LYS A 191 13.11 -6.17 -22.44
C LYS A 191 13.33 -4.74 -22.94
N ASN A 192 13.51 -4.57 -24.27
CA ASN A 192 13.69 -3.27 -24.91
C ASN A 192 12.38 -2.68 -25.47
N ASP A 193 11.25 -3.38 -25.34
CA ASP A 193 9.95 -2.87 -25.77
C ASP A 193 9.45 -1.81 -24.80
N VAL A 194 8.75 -0.79 -25.33
CA VAL A 194 8.24 0.34 -24.54
C VAL A 194 7.28 -0.13 -23.44
N GLY A 195 7.58 0.25 -22.21
CA GLY A 195 6.73 -0.02 -21.03
C GLY A 195 6.79 -1.45 -20.49
N VAL A 196 7.64 -2.34 -21.05
CA VAL A 196 7.82 -3.71 -20.55
C VAL A 196 8.49 -3.71 -19.18
N ASP A 197 9.36 -2.75 -18.91
CA ASP A 197 9.96 -2.52 -17.60
C ASP A 197 8.88 -2.26 -16.52
N ILE A 198 7.92 -1.38 -16.81
CA ILE A 198 6.78 -1.09 -15.91
C ILE A 198 5.88 -2.33 -15.77
N LEU A 199 5.55 -2.99 -16.89
CA LEU A 199 4.71 -4.19 -16.87
C LEU A 199 5.35 -5.34 -16.09
N SER A 200 6.67 -5.42 -16.02
CA SER A 200 7.36 -6.40 -15.20
C SER A 200 7.01 -6.24 -13.72
N PHE A 201 7.01 -5.01 -13.19
CA PHE A 201 6.56 -4.74 -11.82
C PHE A 201 5.07 -5.06 -11.63
N VAL A 202 4.22 -4.73 -12.61
CA VAL A 202 2.78 -5.04 -12.56
C VAL A 202 2.55 -6.53 -12.31
N TYR A 203 3.18 -7.39 -13.10
CA TYR A 203 3.04 -8.84 -12.95
C TYR A 203 3.74 -9.38 -11.69
N GLU A 204 4.82 -8.75 -11.26
CA GLU A 204 5.54 -9.12 -10.05
C GLU A 204 4.71 -8.92 -8.78
N TYR A 205 3.87 -7.87 -8.77
CA TYR A 205 2.90 -7.61 -7.70
C TYR A 205 1.54 -8.27 -7.94
N ASN A 206 1.48 -9.26 -8.85
CA ASN A 206 0.27 -10.02 -9.17
C ASN A 206 -0.91 -9.13 -9.60
N PHE A 207 -0.61 -8.04 -10.33
CA PHE A 207 -1.61 -7.25 -11.04
C PHE A 207 -1.65 -7.65 -12.51
N SER A 208 -2.79 -7.36 -13.18
CA SER A 208 -2.95 -7.58 -14.62
C SER A 208 -3.46 -6.31 -15.30
N PRO A 209 -2.89 -5.92 -16.46
CA PRO A 209 -3.39 -4.80 -17.24
C PRO A 209 -4.73 -5.10 -17.96
N SER A 210 -5.08 -6.37 -18.10
CA SER A 210 -6.30 -6.82 -18.78
C SER A 210 -7.28 -7.44 -17.79
N PHE A 211 -8.57 -7.42 -18.15
CA PHE A 211 -9.62 -8.15 -17.44
C PHE A 211 -9.85 -9.50 -18.10
N PRO A 212 -10.29 -10.53 -17.34
CA PRO A 212 -10.70 -11.82 -17.89
C PRO A 212 -11.88 -11.68 -18.87
N ASP A 213 -11.95 -12.58 -19.84
CA ASP A 213 -13.04 -12.56 -20.84
C ASP A 213 -14.42 -12.67 -20.21
N GLU A 214 -14.58 -13.50 -19.17
CA GLU A 214 -15.82 -13.65 -18.40
C GLU A 214 -16.32 -12.33 -17.79
N VAL A 215 -15.39 -11.45 -17.34
CA VAL A 215 -15.71 -10.13 -16.82
C VAL A 215 -16.14 -9.19 -17.96
N ILE A 216 -15.48 -9.31 -19.11
CA ILE A 216 -15.85 -8.48 -20.29
C ILE A 216 -17.24 -8.87 -20.81
N GLU A 217 -17.58 -10.17 -20.81
CA GLU A 217 -18.92 -10.64 -21.20
C GLU A 217 -20.03 -10.08 -20.29
N GLU A 218 -19.80 -10.03 -18.96
CA GLU A 218 -20.78 -9.43 -18.03
C GLU A 218 -21.03 -7.93 -18.28
N LEU A 219 -20.06 -7.22 -18.88
CA LEU A 219 -20.27 -5.80 -19.22
C LEU A 219 -21.33 -5.57 -20.28
N ASP A 220 -21.63 -6.54 -21.12
CA ASP A 220 -22.63 -6.37 -22.19
C ASP A 220 -24.03 -6.11 -21.63
N ASP A 221 -24.32 -6.62 -20.43
CA ASP A 221 -25.59 -6.42 -19.72
C ASP A 221 -25.68 -5.04 -19.02
N ILE A 222 -24.56 -4.32 -18.88
CA ILE A 222 -24.53 -3.02 -18.22
C ILE A 222 -24.68 -1.91 -19.26
N PRO A 223 -25.68 -1.01 -19.10
CA PRO A 223 -25.90 0.09 -20.05
C PRO A 223 -24.75 1.11 -20.00
N SER A 224 -24.54 1.82 -21.09
CA SER A 224 -23.54 2.88 -21.17
C SER A 224 -24.06 4.24 -20.64
N TYR A 225 -25.36 4.39 -20.47
CA TYR A 225 -26.04 5.58 -19.95
C TYR A 225 -27.33 5.18 -19.24
N LEU A 226 -27.80 6.02 -18.32
CA LEU A 226 -29.06 5.81 -17.63
C LEU A 226 -30.23 6.07 -18.56
N THR A 227 -31.17 5.13 -18.60
CA THR A 227 -32.43 5.29 -19.33
C THR A 227 -33.49 5.96 -18.44
N GLU A 228 -34.45 6.65 -19.05
CA GLU A 228 -35.59 7.23 -18.33
C GLU A 228 -36.41 6.16 -17.58
N GLU A 229 -36.46 4.93 -18.09
CA GLU A 229 -37.12 3.81 -17.43
C GLU A 229 -36.44 3.42 -16.12
N GLU A 230 -35.10 3.29 -16.14
CA GLU A 230 -34.30 3.00 -14.97
C GLU A 230 -34.38 4.12 -13.93
N ILE A 231 -34.30 5.37 -14.39
CA ILE A 231 -34.46 6.56 -13.53
C ILE A 231 -35.81 6.52 -12.82
N ASN A 232 -36.91 6.33 -13.55
CA ASN A 232 -38.26 6.32 -12.99
C ASN A 232 -38.47 5.13 -12.04
N LYS A 233 -37.91 3.95 -12.34
CA LYS A 233 -37.92 2.78 -11.47
C LYS A 233 -37.21 3.08 -10.14
N GLU A 234 -36.02 3.66 -10.18
CA GLU A 234 -35.22 3.96 -8.99
C GLU A 234 -35.85 5.10 -8.16
N LEU A 235 -36.41 6.12 -8.79
CA LEU A 235 -37.19 7.15 -8.09
C LEU A 235 -38.39 6.55 -7.36
N SER A 236 -39.11 5.62 -8.01
CA SER A 236 -40.23 4.92 -7.40
C SER A 236 -39.84 4.02 -6.24
N SER A 237 -38.59 3.57 -6.20
CA SER A 237 -38.00 2.77 -5.11
C SER A 237 -37.41 3.62 -3.97
N GLY A 238 -37.58 4.95 -4.02
CA GLY A 238 -37.14 5.86 -2.96
C GLY A 238 -35.77 6.50 -3.15
N ARG A 239 -35.15 6.39 -4.33
CA ARG A 239 -33.96 7.18 -4.70
C ARG A 239 -34.37 8.64 -4.86
N ARG A 240 -33.58 9.57 -4.32
CA ARG A 240 -33.91 11.01 -4.34
C ARG A 240 -33.37 11.68 -5.60
N ASP A 241 -34.16 12.55 -6.22
CA ASP A 241 -33.74 13.34 -7.38
C ASP A 241 -33.07 14.65 -6.93
N LEU A 242 -31.77 14.77 -7.18
CA LEU A 242 -30.95 15.96 -6.87
C LEU A 242 -30.44 16.63 -8.14
N ARG A 243 -30.94 16.30 -9.33
CA ARG A 243 -30.48 16.84 -10.61
C ARG A 243 -30.68 18.35 -10.77
N SER A 244 -31.55 18.94 -9.98
CA SER A 244 -31.78 20.40 -9.95
C SER A 244 -30.78 21.15 -9.07
N GLU A 245 -30.08 20.48 -8.15
CA GLU A 245 -29.12 21.12 -7.26
C GLU A 245 -27.83 21.53 -8.02
N GLU A 246 -27.11 22.51 -7.47
CA GLU A 246 -25.81 22.92 -7.97
C GLU A 246 -24.74 21.95 -7.47
N ILE A 247 -24.49 20.94 -8.26
CA ILE A 247 -23.51 19.88 -7.98
C ILE A 247 -22.43 19.93 -9.04
N PHE A 248 -21.16 19.82 -8.65
CA PHE A 248 -20.03 19.76 -9.57
C PHE A 248 -18.88 18.94 -8.99
N THR A 249 -17.91 18.57 -9.83
CA THR A 249 -16.71 17.82 -9.44
C THR A 249 -15.47 18.68 -9.54
N ILE A 250 -14.43 18.39 -8.75
CA ILE A 250 -13.13 19.08 -8.80
C ILE A 250 -12.03 18.01 -8.77
N ASP A 251 -11.32 17.86 -9.89
CA ASP A 251 -10.37 16.79 -10.12
C ASP A 251 -9.12 17.27 -10.87
N GLY A 252 -8.17 16.36 -11.10
CA GLY A 252 -7.10 16.60 -12.05
C GLY A 252 -7.63 16.72 -13.48
N SER A 253 -6.94 17.48 -14.35
CA SER A 253 -7.34 17.66 -15.76
C SER A 253 -7.52 16.33 -16.50
N ASP A 254 -6.67 15.35 -16.18
CA ASP A 254 -6.60 14.06 -16.87
C ASP A 254 -7.46 12.97 -16.24
N THR A 255 -8.09 13.24 -15.08
CA THR A 255 -8.96 12.29 -14.37
C THR A 255 -10.17 11.91 -15.19
N LYS A 256 -10.45 10.62 -15.33
CA LYS A 256 -11.60 10.07 -16.05
C LYS A 256 -12.56 9.27 -15.15
N ASP A 257 -12.07 8.77 -14.06
CA ASP A 257 -12.75 7.95 -13.05
C ASP A 257 -13.17 8.82 -11.86
N ILE A 258 -14.18 9.66 -12.09
CA ILE A 258 -14.64 10.67 -11.14
C ILE A 258 -15.57 10.02 -10.12
N ASP A 259 -15.08 9.81 -8.90
CA ASP A 259 -15.81 9.18 -7.79
C ASP A 259 -16.76 10.13 -7.07
N ASP A 260 -16.39 11.41 -6.91
CA ASP A 260 -17.04 12.35 -6.01
C ASP A 260 -17.46 13.65 -6.66
N ALA A 261 -18.62 14.13 -6.23
CA ALA A 261 -19.17 15.45 -6.55
C ALA A 261 -19.64 16.13 -5.27
N ILE A 262 -19.63 17.44 -5.27
CA ILE A 262 -19.95 18.25 -4.08
C ILE A 262 -21.02 19.29 -4.36
N SER A 263 -21.78 19.63 -3.35
CA SER A 263 -22.70 20.76 -3.33
C SER A 263 -22.65 21.50 -1.98
N LEU A 264 -22.85 22.80 -1.98
CA LEU A 264 -22.89 23.60 -0.76
C LEU A 264 -23.91 24.71 -0.87
N SER A 265 -24.68 24.89 0.20
CA SER A 265 -25.54 26.05 0.40
C SER A 265 -25.47 26.53 1.84
N LYS A 266 -25.68 27.83 2.05
CA LYS A 266 -25.78 28.42 3.39
C LYS A 266 -27.24 28.55 3.74
N LEU A 267 -27.63 28.05 4.92
CA LEU A 267 -29.01 28.09 5.43
C LEU A 267 -29.29 29.44 6.09
N ASP A 268 -30.57 29.76 6.28
CA ASP A 268 -31.03 31.03 6.89
C ASP A 268 -30.53 31.22 8.33
N ASP A 269 -30.25 30.11 9.07
CA ASP A 269 -29.66 30.11 10.40
C ASP A 269 -28.12 30.24 10.39
N GLY A 270 -27.52 30.45 9.22
CA GLY A 270 -26.08 30.62 9.04
C GLY A 270 -25.27 29.35 8.94
N LYS A 271 -25.88 28.18 9.12
CA LYS A 271 -25.22 26.89 8.96
C LYS A 271 -25.00 26.55 7.49
N TYR A 272 -24.11 25.58 7.26
CA TYR A 272 -23.77 25.07 5.94
C TYR A 272 -24.48 23.74 5.70
N LYS A 273 -25.14 23.59 4.54
CA LYS A 273 -25.63 22.32 4.03
C LYS A 273 -24.64 21.80 3.01
N LEU A 274 -23.73 20.93 3.44
CA LEU A 274 -22.73 20.27 2.58
C LEU A 274 -23.27 18.94 2.06
N GLY A 275 -23.30 18.76 0.75
CA GLY A 275 -23.57 17.49 0.10
C GLY A 275 -22.26 16.90 -0.46
N VAL A 276 -22.00 15.65 -0.16
CA VAL A 276 -20.95 14.82 -0.77
C VAL A 276 -21.64 13.67 -1.47
N HIS A 277 -21.50 13.59 -2.79
CA HIS A 277 -22.24 12.68 -3.67
C HIS A 277 -21.24 11.75 -4.34
N ILE A 278 -21.31 10.46 -4.03
CA ILE A 278 -20.34 9.46 -4.47
C ILE A 278 -20.99 8.54 -5.50
N ALA A 279 -20.27 8.19 -6.55
CA ALA A 279 -20.69 7.26 -7.57
C ALA A 279 -21.27 5.97 -6.95
N ASP A 280 -22.51 5.59 -7.29
CA ASP A 280 -23.15 4.39 -6.77
C ASP A 280 -22.69 3.14 -7.53
N VAL A 281 -21.41 2.81 -7.42
CA VAL A 281 -20.77 1.65 -8.05
C VAL A 281 -21.48 0.34 -7.67
N SER A 282 -21.92 0.22 -6.42
CA SER A 282 -22.63 -0.95 -5.92
C SER A 282 -24.03 -1.18 -6.54
N TYR A 283 -24.51 -0.25 -7.37
CA TYR A 283 -25.67 -0.45 -8.22
C TYR A 283 -25.35 -1.38 -9.41
N TYR A 284 -24.15 -1.27 -9.98
CA TYR A 284 -23.72 -2.01 -11.16
C TYR A 284 -22.91 -3.26 -10.77
N VAL A 285 -21.98 -3.15 -9.84
CA VAL A 285 -21.13 -4.26 -9.36
C VAL A 285 -21.84 -5.00 -8.25
N LYS A 286 -22.53 -6.09 -8.61
CA LYS A 286 -23.30 -6.91 -7.66
C LYS A 286 -22.41 -7.97 -7.02
N GLU A 287 -22.62 -8.22 -5.73
CA GLU A 287 -21.92 -9.30 -5.02
C GLU A 287 -22.09 -10.64 -5.68
N GLY A 288 -20.99 -11.40 -5.79
CA GLY A 288 -20.94 -12.74 -6.35
C GLY A 288 -21.00 -12.83 -7.87
N THR A 289 -20.88 -11.71 -8.59
CA THR A 289 -20.68 -11.69 -10.05
C THR A 289 -19.20 -11.83 -10.41
N LYS A 290 -18.88 -12.16 -11.65
CA LYS A 290 -17.48 -12.22 -12.12
C LYS A 290 -16.79 -10.87 -12.07
N LEU A 291 -17.54 -9.83 -12.32
CA LEU A 291 -17.09 -8.44 -12.19
C LEU A 291 -16.74 -8.11 -10.73
N ASP A 292 -17.52 -8.59 -9.79
CA ASP A 292 -17.26 -8.42 -8.35
C ASP A 292 -16.05 -9.23 -7.89
N ASP A 293 -15.97 -10.50 -8.29
CA ASP A 293 -14.82 -11.37 -8.00
C ASP A 293 -13.51 -10.73 -8.46
N GLU A 294 -13.48 -10.15 -9.65
CA GLU A 294 -12.30 -9.48 -10.19
C GLU A 294 -12.01 -8.16 -9.47
N ALA A 295 -13.03 -7.36 -9.15
CA ALA A 295 -12.86 -6.14 -8.38
C ALA A 295 -12.31 -6.43 -6.98
N TYR A 296 -12.79 -7.48 -6.31
CA TYR A 296 -12.25 -7.98 -5.05
C TYR A 296 -10.80 -8.42 -5.19
N PHE A 297 -10.50 -9.27 -6.20
CA PHE A 297 -9.14 -9.75 -6.46
C PHE A 297 -8.15 -8.59 -6.64
N ARG A 298 -8.53 -7.54 -7.38
CA ARG A 298 -7.71 -6.33 -7.55
C ARG A 298 -7.61 -5.51 -6.27
N GLY A 299 -8.69 -5.39 -5.52
CA GLY A 299 -8.80 -4.66 -4.25
C GLY A 299 -8.71 -3.14 -4.38
N THR A 300 -7.90 -2.64 -5.32
CA THR A 300 -7.70 -1.23 -5.61
C THR A 300 -7.18 -1.00 -7.02
N SER A 301 -7.38 0.22 -7.56
CA SER A 301 -6.65 0.67 -8.76
C SER A 301 -5.20 0.97 -8.43
N VAL A 302 -4.30 0.83 -9.42
CA VAL A 302 -2.86 1.12 -9.30
C VAL A 302 -2.50 2.24 -10.27
N TYR A 303 -1.87 3.31 -9.77
CA TYR A 303 -1.56 4.51 -10.55
C TYR A 303 -0.06 4.56 -10.86
N LEU A 304 0.29 4.17 -12.09
CA LEU A 304 1.67 4.15 -12.57
C LEU A 304 1.99 5.41 -13.37
N VAL A 305 3.26 5.64 -13.64
CA VAL A 305 3.73 6.86 -14.32
C VAL A 305 3.19 7.03 -15.74
N ASP A 306 2.85 5.94 -16.43
CA ASP A 306 2.40 5.92 -17.83
C ASP A 306 0.94 5.47 -17.99
N ARG A 307 0.36 4.83 -17.00
CA ARG A 307 -0.98 4.23 -17.06
C ARG A 307 -1.63 4.04 -15.69
N VAL A 308 -2.94 3.84 -15.72
CA VAL A 308 -3.70 3.36 -14.55
C VAL A 308 -4.11 1.91 -14.82
N LEU A 309 -3.92 1.04 -13.82
CA LEU A 309 -4.52 -0.29 -13.79
C LEU A 309 -5.80 -0.18 -12.98
N PRO A 310 -6.97 -0.08 -13.61
CA PRO A 310 -8.20 0.20 -12.90
C PRO A 310 -8.72 -1.05 -12.17
N MET A 311 -9.34 -0.84 -11.00
CA MET A 311 -10.07 -1.88 -10.29
C MET A 311 -11.27 -2.39 -11.09
N LEU A 312 -11.93 -1.51 -11.82
CA LEU A 312 -13.11 -1.79 -12.63
C LEU A 312 -12.83 -1.51 -14.11
N PRO A 313 -13.42 -2.26 -15.04
CA PRO A 313 -13.31 -1.99 -16.48
C PRO A 313 -13.72 -0.55 -16.85
N HIS A 314 -13.09 0.03 -17.88
CA HIS A 314 -13.29 1.42 -18.28
C HIS A 314 -14.74 1.78 -18.62
N LYS A 315 -15.56 0.81 -19.09
CA LYS A 315 -17.00 1.01 -19.29
C LYS A 315 -17.71 1.46 -18.03
N LEU A 316 -17.22 0.98 -16.87
CA LEU A 316 -17.70 1.39 -15.54
C LEU A 316 -16.91 2.59 -15.01
N SER A 317 -15.59 2.44 -14.85
CA SER A 317 -14.77 3.41 -14.15
C SER A 317 -14.75 4.79 -14.83
N ASN A 318 -14.71 4.86 -16.14
CA ASN A 318 -14.70 6.11 -16.92
C ASN A 318 -16.07 6.45 -17.52
N GLY A 319 -16.99 5.46 -17.56
CA GLY A 319 -18.30 5.53 -18.18
C GLY A 319 -19.44 5.75 -17.19
N ILE A 320 -20.29 4.71 -17.02
CA ILE A 320 -21.57 4.85 -16.32
C ILE A 320 -21.43 5.17 -14.81
N CYS A 321 -20.32 4.79 -14.16
CA CYS A 321 -20.07 5.13 -12.75
C CYS A 321 -19.46 6.53 -12.62
N SER A 322 -18.60 6.96 -13.54
CA SER A 322 -17.93 8.27 -13.44
C SER A 322 -18.95 9.41 -13.48
N LEU A 323 -18.82 10.37 -12.55
CA LEU A 323 -19.73 11.50 -12.39
C LEU A 323 -19.46 12.59 -13.43
N ASN A 324 -19.54 12.22 -14.70
CA ASN A 324 -19.27 13.07 -15.86
C ASN A 324 -20.17 14.30 -15.93
N GLU A 325 -19.62 15.38 -16.48
CA GLU A 325 -20.32 16.66 -16.63
C GLU A 325 -21.58 16.51 -17.52
N ASN A 326 -22.71 17.09 -17.06
CA ASN A 326 -24.00 17.13 -17.73
C ASN A 326 -24.67 15.76 -17.98
N GLU A 327 -24.19 14.69 -17.33
CA GLU A 327 -24.80 13.37 -17.43
C GLU A 327 -25.52 12.98 -16.13
N ASP A 328 -26.66 12.28 -16.26
CA ASP A 328 -27.38 11.74 -15.12
C ASP A 328 -26.61 10.52 -14.57
N ARG A 329 -26.41 10.50 -13.27
CA ARG A 329 -25.67 9.43 -12.59
C ARG A 329 -26.37 9.02 -11.30
N PHE A 330 -26.36 7.72 -11.03
CA PHE A 330 -26.70 7.22 -9.70
C PHE A 330 -25.56 7.51 -8.73
N ALA A 331 -25.94 8.05 -7.59
CA ALA A 331 -25.00 8.39 -6.53
C ALA A 331 -25.51 7.89 -5.16
N PHE A 332 -24.59 7.81 -4.22
CA PHE A 332 -24.84 7.66 -2.80
C PHE A 332 -24.44 8.98 -2.12
N SER A 333 -25.39 9.65 -1.53
CA SER A 333 -25.18 11.01 -1.02
C SER A 333 -25.11 11.02 0.50
N CYS A 334 -24.13 11.73 1.04
CA CYS A 334 -24.02 12.13 2.43
C CYS A 334 -24.24 13.64 2.51
N VAL A 335 -25.39 14.06 3.05
CA VAL A 335 -25.72 15.48 3.22
C VAL A 335 -25.63 15.83 4.71
N MET A 336 -24.81 16.84 5.03
CA MET A 336 -24.46 17.23 6.39
C MET A 336 -24.82 18.68 6.67
N ILE A 337 -25.41 18.96 7.84
CA ILE A 337 -25.64 20.32 8.35
C ILE A 337 -24.55 20.65 9.35
N ILE A 338 -23.72 21.64 9.00
CA ILE A 338 -22.49 21.98 9.70
C ILE A 338 -22.61 23.40 10.25
N ASP A 339 -22.22 23.60 11.50
CA ASP A 339 -22.23 24.93 12.13
C ASP A 339 -20.91 25.72 11.86
N ASP A 340 -20.83 26.92 12.40
CA ASP A 340 -19.67 27.83 12.30
C ASP A 340 -18.41 27.35 13.04
N LYS A 341 -18.53 26.28 13.85
CA LYS A 341 -17.39 25.60 14.51
C LYS A 341 -16.94 24.35 13.77
N GLY A 342 -17.67 23.96 12.73
CA GLY A 342 -17.45 22.73 11.96
C GLY A 342 -18.11 21.49 12.59
N ASP A 343 -19.03 21.67 13.56
CA ASP A 343 -19.72 20.53 14.16
C ASP A 343 -20.91 20.11 13.29
N ILE A 344 -21.01 18.80 13.03
CA ILE A 344 -22.09 18.21 12.23
C ILE A 344 -23.24 17.89 13.18
N GLY A 345 -24.32 18.65 13.06
CA GLY A 345 -25.50 18.50 13.93
C GLY A 345 -26.54 17.52 13.39
N HIS A 346 -26.70 17.46 12.09
CA HIS A 346 -27.61 16.55 11.39
C HIS A 346 -26.99 16.06 10.10
N TYR A 347 -27.27 14.83 9.72
CA TYR A 347 -26.86 14.26 8.44
C TYR A 347 -27.88 13.26 7.92
N GLU A 348 -27.87 13.08 6.61
CA GLU A 348 -28.65 12.05 5.92
C GLU A 348 -27.75 11.31 4.91
N ILE A 349 -27.91 9.98 4.86
CA ILE A 349 -27.18 9.11 3.91
C ILE A 349 -28.23 8.35 3.11
N PHE A 350 -28.26 8.56 1.79
CA PHE A 350 -29.30 8.03 0.93
C PHE A 350 -28.87 7.87 -0.52
N LYS A 351 -29.58 7.02 -1.27
CA LYS A 351 -29.41 6.86 -2.71
C LYS A 351 -29.98 8.08 -3.44
N SER A 352 -29.24 8.62 -4.42
CA SER A 352 -29.64 9.80 -5.18
C SER A 352 -29.41 9.64 -6.69
N ILE A 353 -30.02 10.51 -7.46
CA ILE A 353 -29.68 10.76 -8.86
C ILE A 353 -29.15 12.18 -8.91
N ILE A 354 -27.98 12.37 -9.50
CA ILE A 354 -27.35 13.67 -9.64
C ILE A 354 -27.05 13.97 -11.12
N ARG A 355 -26.81 15.25 -11.40
CA ARG A 355 -26.22 15.72 -12.66
C ARG A 355 -25.17 16.75 -12.34
N SER A 356 -23.89 16.40 -12.58
CA SER A 356 -22.78 17.33 -12.41
C SER A 356 -22.92 18.48 -13.40
N ARG A 357 -22.88 19.71 -12.91
CA ARG A 357 -23.00 20.92 -13.74
C ARG A 357 -21.70 21.28 -14.45
N LYS A 358 -20.56 20.90 -13.83
CA LYS A 358 -19.22 21.22 -14.32
C LYS A 358 -18.22 20.19 -13.82
N LYS A 359 -17.35 19.72 -14.69
CA LYS A 359 -16.08 19.10 -14.30
C LYS A 359 -15.05 20.21 -14.14
N MET A 360 -14.69 20.53 -12.91
CA MET A 360 -13.70 21.55 -12.58
C MET A 360 -12.32 20.93 -12.43
N THR A 361 -11.28 21.71 -12.67
CA THR A 361 -9.90 21.30 -12.45
C THR A 361 -9.31 22.00 -11.22
N TYR A 362 -8.47 21.30 -10.47
CA TYR A 362 -7.74 21.89 -9.34
C TYR A 362 -7.01 23.18 -9.75
N GLU A 363 -6.41 23.19 -10.94
CA GLU A 363 -5.66 24.36 -11.44
C GLU A 363 -6.54 25.61 -11.50
N GLU A 364 -7.73 25.53 -12.13
CA GLU A 364 -8.64 26.66 -12.26
C GLU A 364 -9.25 27.06 -10.90
N VAL A 365 -9.61 26.08 -10.07
CA VAL A 365 -10.15 26.33 -8.73
C VAL A 365 -9.08 27.05 -7.87
N ASN A 366 -7.82 26.64 -7.93
CA ASN A 366 -6.73 27.30 -7.20
C ASN A 366 -6.52 28.74 -7.65
N LYS A 367 -6.67 29.08 -8.94
CA LYS A 367 -6.63 30.47 -9.42
C LYS A 367 -7.73 31.33 -8.77
N ILE A 368 -8.92 30.77 -8.59
CA ILE A 368 -10.03 31.46 -7.93
C ILE A 368 -9.74 31.67 -6.44
N LEU A 369 -9.32 30.62 -5.75
CA LEU A 369 -9.18 30.61 -4.30
C LEU A 369 -7.95 31.36 -3.79
N GLU A 370 -6.86 31.38 -4.55
CA GLU A 370 -5.56 31.94 -4.14
C GLU A 370 -5.20 33.22 -4.89
N GLU A 371 -5.54 33.31 -6.18
CA GLU A 371 -5.14 34.43 -7.04
C GLU A 371 -6.28 35.41 -7.31
N ASN A 372 -7.50 35.11 -6.83
CA ASN A 372 -8.74 35.88 -7.09
C ASN A 372 -8.99 36.11 -8.60
N THR A 373 -8.65 35.13 -9.43
CA THR A 373 -8.82 35.17 -10.87
C THR A 373 -9.84 34.12 -11.30
N THR A 374 -10.93 34.56 -11.92
CA THR A 374 -12.04 33.69 -12.34
C THR A 374 -12.25 33.78 -13.83
N SER A 375 -12.16 32.64 -14.53
CA SER A 375 -12.50 32.57 -15.95
C SER A 375 -14.03 32.64 -16.17
N GLU A 376 -14.47 33.03 -17.39
CA GLU A 376 -15.89 33.18 -17.70
C GLU A 376 -16.71 31.90 -17.41
N ASP A 377 -16.13 30.71 -17.68
CA ASP A 377 -16.77 29.42 -17.45
C ASP A 377 -17.00 29.09 -15.97
N TYR A 378 -16.19 29.67 -15.08
CA TYR A 378 -16.28 29.43 -13.64
C TYR A 378 -17.03 30.53 -12.87
N LYS A 379 -17.30 31.68 -13.51
CA LYS A 379 -18.06 32.79 -12.90
C LYS A 379 -19.37 32.37 -12.24
N PRO A 380 -20.20 31.49 -12.81
CA PRO A 380 -21.44 31.07 -12.16
C PRO A 380 -21.21 30.41 -10.80
N PHE A 381 -20.07 29.76 -10.61
CA PHE A 381 -19.77 28.95 -9.44
C PHE A 381 -18.85 29.67 -8.43
N GLU A 382 -18.33 30.84 -8.75
CA GLU A 382 -17.34 31.57 -7.95
C GLU A 382 -17.79 31.76 -6.50
N LYS A 383 -19.03 32.18 -6.29
CA LYS A 383 -19.59 32.38 -4.93
C LYS A 383 -19.63 31.09 -4.13
N THR A 384 -20.02 30.00 -4.77
CA THR A 384 -20.10 28.69 -4.12
C THR A 384 -18.71 28.17 -3.80
N LEU A 385 -17.74 28.33 -4.69
CA LEU A 385 -16.32 27.94 -4.44
C LEU A 385 -15.70 28.73 -3.27
N LEU A 386 -15.95 30.06 -3.19
CA LEU A 386 -15.50 30.87 -2.08
C LEU A 386 -16.15 30.45 -0.74
N LEU A 387 -17.45 30.13 -0.76
CA LEU A 387 -18.17 29.59 0.39
C LEU A 387 -17.63 28.22 0.81
N MET A 388 -17.29 27.35 -0.16
CA MET A 388 -16.65 26.05 0.10
C MET A 388 -15.29 26.21 0.74
N ASN A 389 -14.48 27.17 0.29
CA ASN A 389 -13.19 27.48 0.91
C ASN A 389 -13.34 27.99 2.35
N GLU A 390 -14.38 28.80 2.63
CA GLU A 390 -14.73 29.23 4.00
C GLU A 390 -15.00 28.02 4.89
N LEU A 391 -15.87 27.10 4.45
CA LEU A 391 -16.22 25.88 5.20
C LEU A 391 -15.02 24.93 5.34
N SER A 392 -14.23 24.75 4.29
CA SER A 392 -13.02 23.92 4.32
C SER A 392 -12.05 24.39 5.43
N LYS A 393 -11.81 25.70 5.53
CA LYS A 393 -10.97 26.29 6.59
C LYS A 393 -11.55 26.09 7.99
N ILE A 394 -12.88 26.08 8.14
CA ILE A 394 -13.54 25.79 9.42
C ILE A 394 -13.31 24.33 9.81
N LEU A 395 -13.51 23.39 8.86
CA LEU A 395 -13.28 21.97 9.07
C LEU A 395 -11.81 21.67 9.38
N ARG A 396 -10.88 22.27 8.64
CA ARG A 396 -9.42 22.13 8.88
C ARG A 396 -9.04 22.58 10.28
N LYS A 397 -9.51 23.77 10.72
CA LYS A 397 -9.30 24.26 12.08
C LYS A 397 -9.84 23.32 13.14
N LYS A 398 -10.99 22.67 12.90
CA LYS A 398 -11.54 21.67 13.81
C LYS A 398 -10.65 20.43 13.87
N MET A 399 -10.18 19.93 12.73
CA MET A 399 -9.27 18.77 12.66
C MET A 399 -7.96 19.06 13.39
N ILE A 400 -7.31 20.20 13.15
CA ILE A 400 -6.11 20.62 13.87
C ILE A 400 -6.36 20.69 15.37
N ARG A 401 -7.46 21.28 15.82
CA ARG A 401 -7.79 21.35 17.26
C ARG A 401 -7.97 19.98 17.93
N ARG A 402 -8.32 18.93 17.18
CA ARG A 402 -8.45 17.57 17.73
C ARG A 402 -7.17 16.74 17.65
N GLY A 403 -6.13 17.24 16.96
CA GLY A 403 -4.84 16.58 16.85
C GLY A 403 -4.55 15.99 15.47
N TYR A 404 -5.20 16.48 14.40
CA TYR A 404 -4.81 16.16 13.03
C TYR A 404 -3.35 16.54 12.81
N ILE A 405 -2.55 15.59 12.32
CA ILE A 405 -1.12 15.79 12.10
C ILE A 405 -0.92 16.11 10.62
N GLU A 406 -0.52 17.35 10.34
CA GLU A 406 -0.13 17.78 9.00
C GLU A 406 1.30 17.33 8.74
N PHE A 407 1.46 16.43 7.80
CA PHE A 407 2.79 16.07 7.29
C PHE A 407 2.97 16.72 5.91
N GLU A 408 4.05 17.46 5.75
CA GLU A 408 4.47 17.86 4.41
C GLU A 408 5.00 16.62 3.67
N SER A 409 4.12 15.88 3.03
CA SER A 409 4.53 14.82 2.12
C SER A 409 4.73 15.38 0.72
N THR A 410 5.90 15.20 0.15
CA THR A 410 6.18 15.58 -1.22
C THR A 410 6.12 14.33 -2.11
N GLU A 411 5.02 14.17 -2.82
CA GLU A 411 4.92 13.18 -3.88
C GLU A 411 5.67 13.68 -5.12
N ALA A 412 6.38 12.77 -5.78
CA ALA A 412 6.98 13.06 -7.08
C ALA A 412 5.92 13.00 -8.17
N LYS A 413 5.90 13.97 -9.08
CA LYS A 413 5.20 13.85 -10.35
C LYS A 413 6.22 13.60 -11.44
N ILE A 414 6.24 12.38 -11.96
CA ILE A 414 7.14 11.96 -13.03
C ILE A 414 6.40 12.10 -14.36
N LYS A 415 6.94 12.89 -15.29
CA LYS A 415 6.42 13.02 -16.65
C LYS A 415 7.25 12.15 -17.58
N VAL A 416 6.59 11.33 -18.38
CA VAL A 416 7.22 10.47 -19.38
C VAL A 416 6.85 10.91 -20.80
N ASP A 417 7.69 10.59 -21.77
CA ASP A 417 7.40 10.74 -23.19
C ASP A 417 6.62 9.55 -23.76
N GLU A 418 6.39 9.54 -25.07
CA GLU A 418 5.70 8.46 -25.79
C GLU A 418 6.42 7.09 -25.75
N ASN A 419 7.71 7.09 -25.39
CA ASN A 419 8.51 5.89 -25.20
C ASN A 419 8.58 5.48 -23.71
N CYS A 420 7.76 6.04 -22.84
CA CYS A 420 7.78 5.85 -21.39
C CYS A 420 9.11 6.27 -20.73
N HIS A 421 9.94 7.09 -21.40
CA HIS A 421 11.18 7.63 -20.84
C HIS A 421 10.88 8.87 -19.97
N PRO A 422 11.42 8.98 -18.76
CA PRO A 422 11.15 10.11 -17.88
C PRO A 422 11.85 11.38 -18.37
N THR A 423 11.06 12.44 -18.60
CA THR A 423 11.55 13.70 -19.13
C THR A 423 11.64 14.80 -18.09
N HIS A 424 10.81 14.72 -17.05
CA HIS A 424 10.77 15.73 -15.99
C HIS A 424 10.24 15.13 -14.68
N ILE A 425 10.85 15.52 -13.57
CA ILE A 425 10.42 15.10 -12.23
C ILE A 425 10.28 16.36 -11.38
N GLU A 426 9.09 16.59 -10.88
CA GLU A 426 8.75 17.72 -10.02
C GLU A 426 8.07 17.25 -8.74
N SER A 427 8.21 18.03 -7.68
CA SER A 427 7.51 17.81 -6.42
C SER A 427 6.08 18.35 -6.54
N ARG A 428 5.09 17.54 -6.18
CA ARG A 428 3.68 17.94 -6.12
C ARG A 428 3.41 18.64 -4.79
N VAL A 429 2.90 19.85 -4.88
CA VAL A 429 2.48 20.64 -3.70
C VAL A 429 0.96 20.64 -3.63
N GLN A 430 0.39 20.28 -2.49
CA GLN A 430 -1.03 20.40 -2.23
C GLN A 430 -1.41 21.88 -2.10
N ARG A 431 -2.47 22.29 -2.80
CA ARG A 431 -2.98 23.65 -2.80
C ARG A 431 -4.41 23.72 -2.24
N SER A 432 -4.97 24.91 -2.16
CA SER A 432 -6.30 25.16 -1.52
C SER A 432 -7.45 24.33 -2.10
N GLY A 433 -7.43 24.05 -3.41
CA GLY A 433 -8.48 23.22 -4.05
C GLY A 433 -8.42 21.77 -3.63
N GLU A 434 -7.22 21.20 -3.58
CA GLU A 434 -6.99 19.83 -3.11
C GLU A 434 -7.33 19.71 -1.63
N GLU A 435 -6.92 20.67 -0.80
CA GLU A 435 -7.25 20.71 0.62
C GLU A 435 -8.77 20.81 0.86
N LEU A 436 -9.48 21.58 0.04
CA LEU A 436 -10.94 21.72 0.11
C LEU A 436 -11.63 20.36 -0.07
N ILE A 437 -11.27 19.63 -1.12
CA ILE A 437 -11.84 18.31 -1.42
C ILE A 437 -11.48 17.32 -0.31
N GLU A 438 -10.21 17.28 0.11
CA GLU A 438 -9.78 16.43 1.24
C GLU A 438 -10.62 16.66 2.49
N ASN A 439 -10.81 17.90 2.91
CA ASN A 439 -11.57 18.24 4.11
C ASN A 439 -13.03 17.79 4.01
N PHE A 440 -13.66 17.91 2.85
CA PHE A 440 -15.04 17.48 2.63
C PHE A 440 -15.16 15.96 2.60
N MET A 441 -14.19 15.27 1.97
CA MET A 441 -14.14 13.80 1.93
C MET A 441 -13.90 13.23 3.33
N ILE A 442 -13.00 13.82 4.13
CA ILE A 442 -12.78 13.41 5.52
C ILE A 442 -14.08 13.59 6.35
N ALA A 443 -14.79 14.71 6.20
CA ALA A 443 -16.04 14.94 6.92
C ALA A 443 -17.12 13.90 6.55
N ALA A 444 -17.26 13.55 5.28
CA ALA A 444 -18.19 12.52 4.82
C ALA A 444 -17.78 11.12 5.32
N ASN A 445 -16.50 10.76 5.18
CA ASN A 445 -15.96 9.50 5.66
C ASN A 445 -16.19 9.28 7.17
N GLU A 446 -15.94 10.29 7.98
CA GLU A 446 -16.20 10.26 9.44
C GLU A 446 -17.68 10.14 9.77
N THR A 447 -18.52 10.88 9.05
CA THR A 447 -19.97 10.86 9.25
C THR A 447 -20.55 9.48 8.94
N VAL A 448 -20.16 8.91 7.81
CA VAL A 448 -20.60 7.58 7.39
C VAL A 448 -20.10 6.51 8.35
N ALA A 449 -18.81 6.50 8.68
CA ALA A 449 -18.25 5.55 9.64
C ALA A 449 -18.97 5.61 11.00
N SER A 450 -19.17 6.83 11.52
CA SER A 450 -19.89 7.07 12.79
C SER A 450 -21.33 6.58 12.74
N SER A 451 -22.02 6.71 11.61
CA SER A 451 -23.40 6.27 11.44
C SER A 451 -23.59 4.78 11.62
N ILE A 452 -22.61 3.97 11.25
CA ILE A 452 -22.59 2.51 11.44
C ILE A 452 -22.13 2.16 12.85
N TYR A 453 -21.04 2.76 13.30
CA TYR A 453 -20.42 2.49 14.60
C TYR A 453 -21.38 2.70 15.77
N TYR A 454 -22.03 3.87 15.86
CA TYR A 454 -22.94 4.17 16.96
C TYR A 454 -24.27 3.40 16.91
N LYS A 455 -24.57 2.76 15.79
CA LYS A 455 -25.69 1.80 15.70
C LYS A 455 -25.29 0.39 16.11
N ASN A 456 -24.01 0.15 16.46
CA ASN A 456 -23.44 -1.17 16.78
C ASN A 456 -23.60 -2.19 15.64
N LEU A 457 -23.52 -1.74 14.40
CA LEU A 457 -23.60 -2.57 13.22
C LEU A 457 -22.17 -2.99 12.77
N PRO A 458 -22.00 -4.17 12.17
CA PRO A 458 -20.73 -4.53 11.55
C PRO A 458 -20.29 -3.48 10.54
N GLY A 459 -19.02 -3.16 10.48
CA GLY A 459 -18.51 -2.12 9.58
C GLY A 459 -17.08 -2.37 9.19
N ILE A 460 -16.67 -1.79 8.07
CA ILE A 460 -15.28 -1.70 7.66
C ILE A 460 -14.76 -0.32 8.02
N TYR A 461 -13.65 -0.29 8.76
CA TYR A 461 -13.04 0.95 9.24
C TYR A 461 -11.62 1.08 8.67
N ARG A 462 -11.21 2.31 8.41
CA ARG A 462 -9.81 2.65 8.17
C ARG A 462 -9.19 3.05 9.49
N VAL A 463 -8.39 2.17 10.06
CA VAL A 463 -7.80 2.35 11.39
C VAL A 463 -6.32 2.68 11.29
N HIS A 464 -5.85 3.50 12.23
CA HIS A 464 -4.45 3.86 12.36
C HIS A 464 -4.09 3.89 13.85
N ASP A 465 -3.28 2.93 14.25
CA ASP A 465 -2.85 2.80 15.65
C ASP A 465 -1.86 3.91 16.01
N LYS A 466 -1.58 4.04 17.31
CA LYS A 466 -0.53 4.95 17.81
C LYS A 466 0.84 4.56 17.26
N PRO A 467 1.80 5.51 17.29
CA PRO A 467 3.18 5.25 16.91
C PRO A 467 3.79 4.09 17.69
N ASP A 468 4.68 3.34 17.05
CA ASP A 468 5.48 2.32 17.72
C ASP A 468 6.36 2.96 18.81
N GLU A 469 6.23 2.49 20.06
CA GLU A 469 6.92 3.10 21.22
C GLU A 469 8.45 3.10 21.05
N LYS A 470 9.02 2.07 20.43
CA LYS A 470 10.47 1.96 20.21
C LYS A 470 10.94 2.97 19.17
N ARG A 471 10.27 3.02 18.00
CA ARG A 471 10.61 3.95 16.92
C ARG A 471 10.41 5.40 17.34
N LEU A 472 9.33 5.65 18.08
CA LEU A 472 9.08 6.97 18.65
C LEU A 472 10.17 7.36 19.67
N GLY A 473 10.61 6.41 20.51
CA GLY A 473 11.73 6.62 21.43
C GLY A 473 13.04 6.93 20.71
N GLU A 474 13.30 6.27 19.58
CA GLU A 474 14.45 6.55 18.72
C GLU A 474 14.37 7.96 18.13
N PHE A 475 13.19 8.38 17.64
CA PHE A 475 12.93 9.75 17.15
C PHE A 475 13.16 10.81 18.25
N MET A 476 12.60 10.62 19.44
CA MET A 476 12.78 11.54 20.57
C MET A 476 14.25 11.62 21.04
N LYS A 477 14.95 10.48 21.05
CA LYS A 477 16.38 10.42 21.34
C LYS A 477 17.18 11.21 20.30
N PHE A 478 16.84 11.04 19.02
CA PHE A 478 17.45 11.78 17.91
C PHE A 478 17.29 13.29 18.12
N LEU A 479 16.07 13.79 18.37
CA LEU A 479 15.80 15.21 18.61
C LEU A 479 16.68 15.76 19.75
N SER A 480 16.73 15.04 20.87
CA SER A 480 17.52 15.43 22.03
C SER A 480 19.03 15.52 21.74
N LEU A 481 19.59 14.53 21.02
CA LEU A 481 21.01 14.48 20.69
C LEU A 481 21.45 15.54 19.67
N HIS A 482 20.51 16.01 18.82
CA HIS A 482 20.75 17.08 17.86
C HIS A 482 20.42 18.47 18.41
N GLY A 483 20.13 18.57 19.73
CA GLY A 483 19.91 19.85 20.40
C GLY A 483 18.53 20.44 20.21
N TYR A 484 17.59 19.69 19.63
CA TYR A 484 16.18 20.10 19.55
C TYR A 484 15.54 19.90 20.93
N VAL A 485 15.28 21.00 21.62
CA VAL A 485 14.60 20.97 22.92
C VAL A 485 13.10 20.99 22.67
N VAL A 486 12.48 19.81 22.67
CA VAL A 486 11.02 19.71 22.56
C VAL A 486 10.43 19.42 23.93
N ASN A 487 9.42 20.21 24.29
CA ASN A 487 8.63 19.99 25.50
C ASN A 487 7.50 19.01 25.16
N GLY A 488 7.55 17.80 25.70
CA GLY A 488 6.53 16.78 25.44
C GLY A 488 6.57 15.67 26.47
N LYS A 489 5.57 14.78 26.40
CA LYS A 489 5.52 13.58 27.21
C LYS A 489 6.44 12.51 26.61
N SER A 490 7.08 11.73 27.47
CA SER A 490 7.87 10.56 27.04
C SER A 490 7.03 9.44 26.43
N LYS A 491 5.72 9.46 26.64
CA LYS A 491 4.74 8.54 26.07
C LYS A 491 3.66 9.33 25.35
N ILE A 492 3.48 9.03 24.08
CA ILE A 492 2.51 9.65 23.19
C ILE A 492 1.30 8.74 23.04
N ASP A 493 0.27 9.00 23.80
CA ASP A 493 -1.00 8.27 23.77
C ASP A 493 -2.09 9.03 22.98
N ASN A 494 -1.85 10.30 22.65
CA ASN A 494 -2.82 11.17 22.00
C ASN A 494 -2.16 11.86 20.79
N PRO A 495 -2.84 11.95 19.64
CA PRO A 495 -2.36 12.68 18.46
C PRO A 495 -1.88 14.11 18.75
N LYS A 496 -2.56 14.82 19.67
CA LYS A 496 -2.15 16.17 20.09
C LYS A 496 -0.76 16.24 20.72
N ASP A 497 -0.34 15.19 21.40
CA ASP A 497 1.00 15.18 22.01
C ASP A 497 2.08 15.16 20.91
N LEU A 498 1.87 14.38 19.83
CA LEU A 498 2.77 14.37 18.69
C LEU A 498 2.68 15.66 17.86
N GLN A 499 1.46 16.15 17.60
CA GLN A 499 1.23 17.43 16.94
C GLN A 499 1.99 18.57 17.66
N HIS A 500 1.91 18.61 19.01
CA HIS A 500 2.63 19.61 19.79
C HIS A 500 4.15 19.49 19.68
N ILE A 501 4.69 18.28 19.55
CA ILE A 501 6.12 18.08 19.32
C ILE A 501 6.51 18.61 17.93
N LEU A 502 5.75 18.25 16.90
CA LEU A 502 6.03 18.66 15.52
C LEU A 502 5.91 20.17 15.33
N SER A 503 4.92 20.82 15.95
CA SER A 503 4.74 22.27 15.88
C SER A 503 5.93 23.07 16.47
N GLN A 504 6.72 22.49 17.37
CA GLN A 504 7.96 23.10 17.88
C GLN A 504 9.13 23.00 16.90
N LEU A 505 8.98 22.20 15.83
CA LEU A 505 10.00 21.97 14.80
C LEU A 505 9.71 22.71 13.49
N GLU A 506 8.60 23.43 13.36
CA GLU A 506 8.19 24.09 12.09
C GLU A 506 9.18 25.16 11.60
N GLU A 507 9.89 25.83 12.51
CA GLU A 507 10.86 26.89 12.16
C GLU A 507 12.29 26.36 11.93
N VAL A 508 12.50 25.04 12.03
CA VAL A 508 13.81 24.42 11.86
C VAL A 508 14.10 24.19 10.38
N PRO A 509 15.29 24.51 9.86
CA PRO A 509 15.63 24.31 8.44
C PRO A 509 15.45 22.87 7.94
N GLU A 510 15.57 21.88 8.84
CA GLU A 510 15.47 20.45 8.58
C GLU A 510 14.05 19.90 8.84
N VAL A 511 13.03 20.75 8.98
CA VAL A 511 11.65 20.39 9.36
C VAL A 511 11.10 19.23 8.53
N ARG A 512 11.27 19.26 7.22
CA ARG A 512 10.79 18.22 6.30
C ARG A 512 11.34 16.84 6.68
N VAL A 513 12.63 16.78 6.91
CA VAL A 513 13.33 15.53 7.21
C VAL A 513 12.92 14.99 8.60
N LEU A 514 12.66 15.90 9.56
CA LEU A 514 12.14 15.55 10.88
C LEU A 514 10.70 15.04 10.81
N HIS A 515 9.89 15.60 9.92
CA HIS A 515 8.54 15.08 9.63
C HIS A 515 8.60 13.68 9.03
N ASP A 516 9.51 13.41 8.09
CA ASP A 516 9.69 12.08 7.52
C ASP A 516 10.10 11.03 8.57
N MET A 517 10.97 11.40 9.53
CA MET A 517 11.29 10.51 10.66
C MET A 517 10.06 10.26 11.56
N ALA A 518 9.29 11.29 11.83
CA ALA A 518 8.07 11.16 12.60
C ALA A 518 7.04 10.26 11.88
N ILE A 519 6.88 10.41 10.56
CA ILE A 519 6.05 9.51 9.73
C ILE A 519 6.52 8.06 9.82
N ARG A 520 7.82 7.82 9.69
CA ARG A 520 8.41 6.46 9.79
C ARG A 520 8.22 5.82 11.17
N SER A 521 7.98 6.60 12.20
CA SER A 521 7.65 6.10 13.55
C SER A 521 6.19 5.68 13.69
N GLN A 522 5.31 6.10 12.78
CA GLN A 522 3.90 5.77 12.80
C GLN A 522 3.64 4.30 12.48
N ALA A 523 2.54 3.76 12.99
CA ALA A 523 1.95 2.55 12.47
C ALA A 523 1.46 2.76 11.03
N LYS A 524 1.23 1.69 10.28
CA LYS A 524 0.54 1.79 8.99
C LYS A 524 -0.97 1.78 9.24
N ALA A 525 -1.69 2.61 8.49
CA ALA A 525 -3.15 2.51 8.46
C ALA A 525 -3.56 1.24 7.71
N VAL A 526 -4.59 0.54 8.21
CA VAL A 526 -5.13 -0.69 7.63
C VAL A 526 -6.65 -0.68 7.67
N TYR A 527 -7.28 -1.59 6.93
CA TYR A 527 -8.71 -1.85 7.08
C TYR A 527 -8.95 -2.87 8.18
N SER A 528 -10.02 -2.68 8.95
CA SER A 528 -10.41 -3.54 10.07
C SER A 528 -11.92 -3.49 10.29
N ASP A 529 -12.49 -4.60 10.72
CA ASP A 529 -13.87 -4.67 11.22
C ASP A 529 -14.00 -4.11 12.66
N ILE A 530 -12.87 -3.93 13.35
CA ILE A 530 -12.79 -3.36 14.70
C ILE A 530 -12.31 -1.92 14.64
N ASN A 531 -13.13 -0.98 15.08
CA ASN A 531 -12.75 0.43 15.15
C ASN A 531 -11.84 0.71 16.36
N ILE A 532 -10.60 1.10 16.10
CA ILE A 532 -9.66 1.62 17.11
C ILE A 532 -9.37 3.12 16.94
N GLY A 533 -10.08 3.77 16.02
CA GLY A 533 -9.81 5.15 15.61
C GLY A 533 -8.69 5.29 14.59
N HIS A 534 -8.41 6.54 14.21
CA HIS A 534 -7.35 6.88 13.25
C HIS A 534 -6.43 7.94 13.85
N PHE A 535 -5.28 7.51 14.37
CA PHE A 535 -4.35 8.37 15.10
C PHE A 535 -3.90 9.59 14.29
N GLY A 536 -3.43 9.42 13.05
CA GLY A 536 -2.93 10.52 12.22
C GLY A 536 -3.98 11.59 11.92
N LEU A 537 -5.26 11.21 11.77
CA LEU A 537 -6.37 12.14 11.58
C LEU A 537 -6.93 12.70 12.92
N GLY A 538 -6.49 12.18 14.06
CA GLY A 538 -7.11 12.46 15.34
C GLY A 538 -8.58 12.10 15.39
N SER A 539 -9.02 11.13 14.58
CA SER A 539 -10.42 10.74 14.43
C SER A 539 -10.76 9.53 15.28
N LYS A 540 -11.93 9.57 15.93
CA LYS A 540 -12.43 8.44 16.75
C LYS A 540 -13.04 7.33 15.91
N CYS A 541 -13.53 7.66 14.73
CA CYS A 541 -14.17 6.71 13.83
C CYS A 541 -14.00 7.20 12.40
N TYR A 542 -13.34 6.38 11.57
CA TYR A 542 -13.03 6.74 10.19
C TYR A 542 -13.16 5.51 9.29
N SER A 543 -13.66 5.71 8.09
CA SER A 543 -13.71 4.70 7.04
C SER A 543 -13.53 5.38 5.69
N HIS A 544 -13.30 4.61 4.66
CA HIS A 544 -13.30 5.08 3.29
C HIS A 544 -14.68 4.85 2.66
N PHE A 545 -15.32 5.93 2.22
CA PHE A 545 -16.64 5.95 1.57
C PHE A 545 -16.62 6.58 0.19
N THR A 546 -15.63 7.43 -0.07
CA THR A 546 -15.67 8.45 -1.13
C THR A 546 -15.04 8.02 -2.45
N SER A 547 -14.53 6.77 -2.60
CA SER A 547 -13.88 6.36 -3.85
C SER A 547 -14.15 4.89 -4.23
N PRO A 548 -15.41 4.47 -4.45
CA PRO A 548 -15.76 3.07 -4.75
C PRO A 548 -15.39 2.62 -6.17
N ILE A 549 -15.09 3.54 -7.11
CA ILE A 549 -14.60 3.18 -8.45
C ILE A 549 -13.20 2.56 -8.36
N ARG A 550 -12.37 3.05 -7.43
CA ARG A 550 -10.96 2.69 -7.34
C ARG A 550 -10.55 1.99 -6.04
N ARG A 551 -11.44 1.83 -5.06
CA ARG A 551 -11.16 1.12 -3.79
C ARG A 551 -12.31 0.18 -3.45
N TYR A 552 -12.00 -1.10 -3.29
CA TYR A 552 -13.00 -2.12 -2.93
C TYR A 552 -13.58 -1.93 -1.51
N PRO A 553 -12.84 -1.49 -0.48
CA PRO A 553 -13.42 -1.19 0.84
C PRO A 553 -14.55 -0.16 0.81
N ASP A 554 -14.48 0.85 -0.06
CA ASP A 554 -15.55 1.83 -0.26
C ASP A 554 -16.79 1.15 -0.84
N LEU A 555 -16.61 0.24 -1.79
CA LEU A 555 -17.70 -0.56 -2.38
C LEU A 555 -18.36 -1.46 -1.32
N ILE A 556 -17.57 -2.12 -0.47
CA ILE A 556 -18.10 -2.87 0.70
C ILE A 556 -18.94 -1.94 1.56
N LEU A 557 -18.42 -0.77 1.94
CA LEU A 557 -19.12 0.17 2.80
C LEU A 557 -20.45 0.64 2.18
N HIS A 558 -20.49 0.89 0.86
CA HIS A 558 -21.73 1.22 0.15
C HIS A 558 -22.76 0.09 0.21
N ARG A 559 -22.33 -1.17 0.12
CA ARG A 559 -23.20 -2.35 0.26
C ARG A 559 -23.75 -2.46 1.67
N LEU A 560 -22.89 -2.33 2.69
CA LEU A 560 -23.32 -2.31 4.09
C LEU A 560 -24.36 -1.24 4.36
N LEU A 561 -24.17 -0.01 3.84
CA LEU A 561 -25.15 1.07 3.99
C LEU A 561 -26.48 0.73 3.32
N LYS A 562 -26.48 0.04 2.18
CA LYS A 562 -27.70 -0.41 1.51
C LYS A 562 -28.39 -1.50 2.32
N ASP A 563 -27.65 -2.46 2.83
CA ASP A 563 -28.17 -3.54 3.66
C ASP A 563 -28.84 -2.97 4.92
N TYR A 564 -28.18 -2.04 5.61
CA TYR A 564 -28.68 -1.51 6.87
C TYR A 564 -29.83 -0.51 6.72
N ASN A 565 -29.89 0.24 5.63
CA ASN A 565 -30.91 1.25 5.41
C ASN A 565 -32.14 0.71 4.66
N TYR A 566 -32.00 -0.36 3.86
CA TYR A 566 -33.07 -0.83 2.97
C TYR A 566 -33.41 -2.32 3.09
N ASN A 567 -32.46 -3.14 3.58
CA ASN A 567 -32.58 -4.62 3.59
C ASN A 567 -32.29 -5.22 4.98
N TYR A 568 -32.45 -4.46 6.07
CA TYR A 568 -32.04 -4.86 7.40
C TYR A 568 -32.63 -6.22 7.84
N SER A 569 -31.76 -7.16 8.26
CA SER A 569 -32.13 -8.42 8.89
C SER A 569 -31.00 -8.94 9.78
N ASP A 570 -31.35 -9.70 10.83
CA ASP A 570 -30.36 -10.32 11.72
C ASP A 570 -29.45 -11.31 10.98
N ARG A 571 -29.96 -11.95 9.94
CA ARG A 571 -29.20 -12.84 9.07
C ARG A 571 -28.07 -12.09 8.37
N ILE A 572 -28.38 -10.97 7.71
CA ILE A 572 -27.38 -10.12 7.04
C ILE A 572 -26.30 -9.68 8.03
N ILE A 573 -26.68 -9.26 9.23
CA ILE A 573 -25.73 -8.85 10.27
C ILE A 573 -24.78 -9.99 10.65
N SER A 574 -25.30 -11.21 10.77
CA SER A 574 -24.47 -12.39 11.09
C SER A 574 -23.49 -12.71 9.97
N GLU A 575 -23.95 -12.71 8.72
CA GLU A 575 -23.14 -12.96 7.53
C GLU A 575 -22.01 -11.91 7.43
N ARG A 576 -22.32 -10.61 7.56
CA ARG A 576 -21.32 -9.54 7.51
C ARG A 576 -20.27 -9.62 8.62
N LYS A 577 -20.62 -10.10 9.82
CA LYS A 577 -19.66 -10.32 10.91
C LYS A 577 -18.62 -11.41 10.60
N GLU A 578 -19.00 -12.40 9.81
CA GLU A 578 -18.09 -13.50 9.43
C GLU A 578 -17.21 -13.09 8.22
N GLU A 579 -17.74 -12.30 7.29
CA GLU A 579 -17.06 -11.92 6.04
C GLU A 579 -16.07 -10.76 6.23
N LEU A 580 -16.46 -9.71 6.97
CA LEU A 580 -15.68 -8.46 7.08
C LEU A 580 -14.24 -8.64 7.55
N PRO A 581 -13.88 -9.50 8.52
CA PRO A 581 -12.49 -9.69 8.91
C PRO A 581 -11.60 -10.13 7.75
N ILE A 582 -12.11 -11.05 6.90
CA ILE A 582 -11.40 -11.61 5.74
C ILE A 582 -11.26 -10.53 4.66
N GLU A 583 -12.34 -9.80 4.39
CA GLU A 583 -12.33 -8.70 3.40
C GLU A 583 -11.39 -7.57 3.81
N CYS A 584 -11.36 -7.20 5.09
CA CYS A 584 -10.47 -6.17 5.63
C CYS A 584 -8.99 -6.55 5.46
N GLU A 585 -8.64 -7.80 5.78
CA GLU A 585 -7.27 -8.31 5.61
C GLU A 585 -6.86 -8.30 4.14
N HIS A 586 -7.71 -8.83 3.26
CA HIS A 586 -7.47 -8.85 1.82
C HIS A 586 -7.26 -7.45 1.26
N CYS A 587 -8.17 -6.51 1.55
CA CYS A 587 -8.07 -5.14 1.07
C CYS A 587 -6.79 -4.44 1.57
N SER A 588 -6.37 -4.71 2.80
CA SER A 588 -5.13 -4.13 3.36
C SER A 588 -3.89 -4.68 2.65
N ILE A 589 -3.87 -5.97 2.34
CA ILE A 589 -2.78 -6.60 1.58
C ILE A 589 -2.70 -6.01 0.17
N ARG A 590 -3.84 -5.97 -0.56
CA ARG A 590 -3.87 -5.46 -1.93
C ARG A 590 -3.47 -3.99 -2.03
N GLU A 591 -3.92 -3.14 -1.10
CA GLU A 591 -3.49 -1.75 -1.01
C GLU A 591 -1.97 -1.64 -0.81
N GLN A 592 -1.40 -2.45 0.09
CA GLN A 592 0.05 -2.42 0.34
C GLN A 592 0.85 -2.88 -0.88
N GLU A 593 0.36 -3.87 -1.62
CA GLU A 593 0.98 -4.34 -2.86
C GLU A 593 0.91 -3.28 -3.96
N ALA A 594 -0.24 -2.60 -4.12
CA ALA A 594 -0.40 -1.49 -5.05
C ALA A 594 0.58 -0.35 -4.75
N GLN A 595 0.65 0.10 -3.49
CA GLN A 595 1.59 1.14 -3.06
C GLN A 595 3.05 0.74 -3.26
N ASN A 596 3.40 -0.54 -3.03
CA ASN A 596 4.74 -1.03 -3.28
C ASN A 596 5.06 -1.04 -4.77
N CYS A 597 4.12 -1.48 -5.62
CA CYS A 597 4.27 -1.46 -7.08
C CYS A 597 4.50 -0.04 -7.60
N GLU A 598 3.65 0.92 -7.21
CA GLU A 598 3.77 2.33 -7.57
C GLU A 598 5.14 2.89 -7.16
N ARG A 599 5.54 2.68 -5.90
CA ARG A 599 6.82 3.16 -5.37
C ARG A 599 8.03 2.55 -6.08
N ASP A 600 7.99 1.26 -6.41
CA ASP A 600 9.13 0.60 -7.06
C ASP A 600 9.23 1.02 -8.53
N VAL A 601 8.11 1.25 -9.22
CA VAL A 601 8.09 1.87 -10.57
C VAL A 601 8.64 3.29 -10.51
N ASP A 602 8.23 4.11 -9.53
CA ASP A 602 8.75 5.46 -9.34
C ASP A 602 10.27 5.47 -9.12
N LYS A 603 10.78 4.57 -8.28
CA LYS A 603 12.22 4.42 -8.05
C LYS A 603 12.97 4.04 -9.31
N MET A 604 12.45 3.10 -10.08
CA MET A 604 13.04 2.67 -11.35
C MET A 604 13.08 3.85 -12.33
N LYS A 605 11.99 4.61 -12.48
CA LYS A 605 11.92 5.77 -13.37
C LYS A 605 12.79 6.93 -12.90
N LYS A 606 12.93 7.15 -11.58
CA LYS A 606 13.89 8.10 -11.03
C LYS A 606 15.34 7.71 -11.35
N ALA A 607 15.66 6.42 -11.26
CA ALA A 607 16.98 5.91 -11.64
C ALA A 607 17.21 6.05 -13.15
N GLU A 608 16.23 5.75 -13.99
CA GLU A 608 16.30 5.95 -15.45
C GLU A 608 16.53 7.42 -15.80
N TYR A 609 15.79 8.35 -15.18
CA TYR A 609 16.01 9.79 -15.35
C TYR A 609 17.45 10.21 -15.03
N MET A 610 18.01 9.68 -13.94
CA MET A 610 19.36 10.05 -13.51
C MET A 610 20.46 9.40 -14.38
N MET A 611 20.16 8.43 -15.23
CA MET A 611 21.12 7.91 -16.21
C MET A 611 21.52 8.98 -17.22
N ASP A 612 20.61 9.87 -17.61
CA ASP A 612 20.89 11.00 -18.52
C ASP A 612 21.62 12.18 -17.85
N HIS A 613 21.67 12.16 -16.52
CA HIS A 613 22.25 13.24 -15.71
C HIS A 613 23.56 12.83 -15.01
N ILE A 614 24.21 11.73 -15.46
CA ILE A 614 25.48 11.29 -14.90
C ILE A 614 26.55 12.37 -15.12
N GLY A 615 27.23 12.75 -14.04
CA GLY A 615 28.26 13.79 -14.03
C GLY A 615 27.77 15.16 -13.60
N GLU A 616 26.49 15.39 -13.52
CA GLU A 616 25.88 16.63 -13.04
C GLU A 616 25.96 16.76 -11.51
N VAL A 617 25.89 18.01 -11.03
CA VAL A 617 26.02 18.34 -9.61
C VAL A 617 24.72 18.97 -9.11
N TYR A 618 24.26 18.48 -7.97
CA TYR A 618 23.02 18.92 -7.34
C TYR A 618 23.24 19.30 -5.87
N ASP A 619 22.43 20.21 -5.39
CA ASP A 619 22.24 20.46 -3.96
C ASP A 619 21.24 19.43 -3.42
N GLY A 620 21.48 18.90 -2.23
CA GLY A 620 20.60 17.93 -1.59
C GLY A 620 20.70 17.96 -0.08
N ILE A 621 19.83 17.18 0.57
CA ILE A 621 19.76 17.06 2.03
C ILE A 621 19.96 15.58 2.38
N ILE A 622 20.75 15.30 3.41
CA ILE A 622 20.93 13.93 3.89
C ILE A 622 19.62 13.43 4.52
N SER A 623 18.99 12.45 3.86
CA SER A 623 17.68 11.85 4.21
C SER A 623 17.78 10.57 5.06
N GLY A 624 18.99 10.02 5.21
CA GLY A 624 19.25 8.84 6.03
C GLY A 624 20.73 8.52 6.13
N VAL A 625 21.18 8.02 7.29
CA VAL A 625 22.58 7.64 7.52
C VAL A 625 22.64 6.19 8.00
N GLN A 626 23.54 5.41 7.40
CA GLN A 626 23.80 4.01 7.70
C GLN A 626 25.30 3.74 7.81
N GLU A 627 25.69 2.56 8.27
CA GLU A 627 27.10 2.18 8.38
C GLU A 627 27.83 2.20 7.02
N PHE A 628 27.15 1.81 5.95
CA PHE A 628 27.71 1.72 4.60
C PHE A 628 27.71 3.06 3.83
N GLY A 629 27.05 4.10 4.34
CA GLY A 629 26.92 5.39 3.66
C GLY A 629 25.73 6.21 4.13
N PHE A 630 25.38 7.23 3.38
CA PHE A 630 24.20 8.02 3.63
C PHE A 630 23.44 8.31 2.34
N PHE A 631 22.12 8.45 2.48
CA PHE A 631 21.23 8.81 1.40
C PHE A 631 21.09 10.33 1.33
N VAL A 632 21.03 10.85 0.12
CA VAL A 632 20.82 12.27 -0.16
C VAL A 632 19.61 12.43 -1.03
N GLU A 633 18.65 13.22 -0.57
CA GLU A 633 17.45 13.60 -1.31
C GLU A 633 17.66 14.95 -1.97
N LEU A 634 17.36 15.01 -3.27
CA LEU A 634 17.39 16.21 -4.08
C LEU A 634 16.05 16.98 -3.97
N GLU A 635 16.00 18.22 -4.43
CA GLU A 635 14.79 19.06 -4.42
C GLU A 635 13.61 18.41 -5.18
N ASN A 636 13.91 17.67 -6.25
CA ASN A 636 12.93 16.94 -7.06
C ASN A 636 12.57 15.56 -6.50
N THR A 637 12.84 15.28 -5.22
CA THR A 637 12.54 14.03 -4.51
C THR A 637 13.33 12.79 -4.95
N ILE A 638 14.36 12.96 -5.78
CA ILE A 638 15.26 11.87 -6.15
C ILE A 638 16.22 11.59 -5.00
N GLU A 639 16.31 10.34 -4.57
CA GLU A 639 17.22 9.91 -3.52
C GLU A 639 18.34 9.03 -4.10
N GLY A 640 19.59 9.30 -3.67
CA GLY A 640 20.74 8.51 -4.08
C GLY A 640 21.71 8.25 -2.92
N LEU A 641 22.55 7.23 -3.05
CA LEU A 641 23.49 6.77 -2.02
C LEU A 641 24.87 7.37 -2.21
N VAL A 642 25.38 8.00 -1.16
CA VAL A 642 26.82 8.32 -1.01
C VAL A 642 27.43 7.21 -0.14
N LYS A 643 28.28 6.35 -0.72
CA LYS A 643 28.98 5.29 0.01
C LYS A 643 30.02 5.85 0.93
N ALA A 644 30.12 5.36 2.17
CA ALA A 644 31.10 5.83 3.16
C ALA A 644 32.55 5.72 2.64
N GLU A 645 32.84 4.68 1.87
CA GLU A 645 34.16 4.45 1.24
C GLU A 645 34.49 5.45 0.11
N SER A 646 33.48 6.09 -0.52
CA SER A 646 33.67 7.08 -1.57
C SER A 646 34.03 8.47 -1.03
N ILE A 647 33.84 8.72 0.27
CA ILE A 647 34.11 10.01 0.91
C ILE A 647 35.61 10.23 1.06
N LYS A 648 36.17 11.14 0.27
CA LYS A 648 37.61 11.39 0.21
C LYS A 648 38.11 12.11 1.48
N GLY A 649 39.37 11.82 1.86
CA GLY A 649 40.12 12.60 2.86
C GLY A 649 40.11 12.03 4.27
N ASP A 650 39.24 11.08 4.63
CA ASP A 650 39.20 10.42 5.93
C ASP A 650 38.52 9.03 5.86
N TYR A 651 38.64 8.30 6.95
CA TYR A 651 37.85 7.07 7.19
C TYR A 651 36.67 7.40 8.10
N TYR A 652 35.48 7.16 7.62
CA TYR A 652 34.23 7.46 8.32
C TYR A 652 33.69 6.24 9.06
N VAL A 653 33.22 6.48 10.28
CA VAL A 653 32.64 5.46 11.17
C VAL A 653 31.24 5.93 11.54
N PHE A 654 30.30 5.00 11.51
CA PHE A 654 28.92 5.26 11.89
C PHE A 654 28.80 5.32 13.43
N ASP A 655 28.21 6.38 13.92
CA ASP A 655 27.84 6.57 15.31
C ASP A 655 26.32 6.36 15.43
N ASN A 656 25.94 5.25 16.11
CA ASN A 656 24.54 4.87 16.28
C ASN A 656 23.74 5.89 17.12
N ASP A 657 24.38 6.56 18.09
CA ASP A 657 23.68 7.49 18.96
C ASP A 657 23.40 8.81 18.24
N LEU A 658 24.35 9.28 17.43
CA LEU A 658 24.23 10.50 16.67
C LEU A 658 23.58 10.27 15.28
N MET A 659 23.35 9.03 14.88
CA MET A 659 22.92 8.64 13.53
C MET A 659 23.72 9.39 12.44
N ALA A 660 25.04 9.35 12.57
CA ALA A 660 25.95 10.14 11.77
C ALA A 660 27.20 9.36 11.36
N LEU A 661 27.77 9.69 10.19
CA LEU A 661 29.11 9.27 9.81
C LEU A 661 30.13 10.30 10.29
N ILE A 662 31.09 9.87 11.10
CA ILE A 662 32.11 10.75 11.71
C ILE A 662 33.49 10.35 11.23
N GLY A 663 34.22 11.29 10.63
CA GLY A 663 35.61 11.11 10.21
C GLY A 663 36.55 10.88 11.38
N LYS A 664 37.35 9.83 11.34
CA LYS A 664 38.25 9.45 12.44
C LYS A 664 39.29 10.55 12.74
N LYS A 665 39.86 11.16 11.70
CA LYS A 665 40.91 12.19 11.82
C LYS A 665 40.32 13.60 11.76
N SER A 666 39.53 13.88 10.73
CA SER A 666 38.99 15.22 10.45
C SER A 666 37.91 15.66 11.44
N LYS A 667 37.26 14.69 12.12
CA LYS A 667 36.08 14.91 12.94
C LYS A 667 34.90 15.52 12.14
N LYS A 668 35.00 15.58 10.81
CA LYS A 668 33.90 16.03 9.95
C LYS A 668 32.74 15.05 10.13
N LYS A 669 31.57 15.61 10.33
CA LYS A 669 30.32 14.86 10.57
C LYS A 669 29.42 14.99 9.34
N TYR A 670 28.77 13.91 8.96
CA TYR A 670 27.65 13.87 8.05
C TYR A 670 26.46 13.28 8.78
N SER A 671 25.48 14.09 9.02
CA SER A 671 24.31 13.79 9.83
C SER A 671 23.05 13.98 8.99
N PHE A 672 22.01 13.36 9.43
CA PHE A 672 20.67 13.56 8.94
C PHE A 672 20.32 15.07 8.94
N GLY A 673 19.71 15.58 7.84
CA GLY A 673 19.36 16.98 7.68
C GLY A 673 20.48 17.88 7.14
N ASP A 674 21.73 17.42 7.09
CA ASP A 674 22.84 18.22 6.58
C ASP A 674 22.67 18.50 5.08
N LYS A 675 22.88 19.75 4.68
CA LYS A 675 22.92 20.16 3.27
C LYS A 675 24.26 19.78 2.66
N VAL A 676 24.22 19.12 1.53
CA VAL A 676 25.41 18.66 0.81
C VAL A 676 25.29 18.93 -0.69
N LYS A 677 26.42 19.14 -1.35
CA LYS A 677 26.49 19.07 -2.81
C LYS A 677 26.97 17.70 -3.23
N VAL A 678 26.26 17.10 -4.16
CA VAL A 678 26.55 15.76 -4.66
C VAL A 678 26.66 15.75 -6.18
N LYS A 679 27.53 14.89 -6.68
CA LYS A 679 27.67 14.60 -8.11
C LYS A 679 27.13 13.22 -8.39
N VAL A 680 26.33 13.08 -9.45
CA VAL A 680 25.85 11.78 -9.92
C VAL A 680 26.99 10.99 -10.52
N THR A 681 27.27 9.82 -9.98
CA THR A 681 28.38 8.96 -10.46
C THR A 681 27.89 7.72 -11.18
N ARG A 682 26.74 7.19 -10.80
CA ARG A 682 26.10 6.04 -11.41
C ARG A 682 24.58 6.09 -11.21
N ALA A 683 23.87 5.66 -12.22
CA ALA A 683 22.45 5.34 -12.12
C ALA A 683 22.18 4.04 -12.89
N ASP A 684 21.26 3.22 -12.38
CA ASP A 684 20.97 1.89 -12.91
C ASP A 684 19.46 1.61 -12.74
N LYS A 685 18.73 1.65 -13.85
CA LYS A 685 17.28 1.47 -13.81
C LYS A 685 16.87 0.04 -13.42
N ASP A 686 17.63 -0.97 -13.85
CA ASP A 686 17.30 -2.37 -13.59
C ASP A 686 17.44 -2.72 -12.10
N ARG A 687 18.29 -1.99 -11.39
CA ARG A 687 18.49 -2.11 -9.94
C ARG A 687 17.75 -1.04 -9.14
N SER A 688 17.17 -0.06 -9.81
CA SER A 688 16.59 1.15 -9.19
C SER A 688 17.56 1.84 -8.23
N GLU A 689 18.86 1.89 -8.59
CA GLU A 689 19.95 2.42 -7.77
C GLU A 689 20.51 3.71 -8.36
N ILE A 690 20.80 4.68 -7.50
CA ILE A 690 21.49 5.93 -7.84
C ILE A 690 22.63 6.11 -6.85
N ASP A 691 23.87 6.24 -7.36
CA ASP A 691 25.07 6.49 -6.56
C ASP A 691 25.51 7.94 -6.75
N PHE A 692 25.80 8.60 -5.63
CA PHE A 692 26.33 9.94 -5.56
C PHE A 692 27.75 9.97 -4.96
N GLU A 693 28.51 11.00 -5.28
CA GLU A 693 29.75 11.37 -4.56
C GLU A 693 29.61 12.79 -4.03
N ILE A 694 30.22 13.06 -2.86
CA ILE A 694 30.31 14.42 -2.33
C ILE A 694 31.10 15.28 -3.31
N TYR A 695 30.53 16.41 -3.72
CA TYR A 695 31.17 17.41 -4.54
C TYR A 695 31.68 18.56 -3.66
N ASP A 696 32.99 18.80 -3.68
CA ASP A 696 33.65 19.88 -2.95
C ASP A 696 34.31 20.85 -3.94
N ASP A 697 33.80 22.07 -4.06
CA ASP A 697 34.31 23.11 -4.95
C ASP A 697 35.81 23.44 -4.73
N LYS A 698 36.36 23.02 -3.57
CA LYS A 698 37.78 23.31 -3.20
C LYS A 698 38.77 22.25 -3.69
N ILE A 699 38.32 21.11 -4.17
CA ILE A 699 39.18 20.00 -4.62
C ILE A 699 39.36 20.02 -6.15
N THR A 700 38.59 20.82 -6.86
CA THR A 700 38.56 20.86 -8.34
C THR A 700 39.39 21.99 -8.95
N LYS A 701 40.26 22.64 -8.15
CA LYS A 701 41.23 23.64 -8.65
C LYS A 701 42.66 23.16 -8.58
#